data_5e760bc7968110b5bdabaaf2302da7a7
#
_entry.id   5e760bc7968110b5bdabaaf2302da7a7
#
_cell.length_a   1.000
_cell.length_b   1.000
_cell.length_c   1.000
_cell.angle_alpha   90.00
_cell.angle_beta   90.00
_cell.angle_gamma   90.00
#
_symmetry.space_group_name_H-M   'P 1'
#
loop_
_entity.id
_entity.type
_entity.pdbx_description
1 polymer ?
#
loop_
_entity_poly.entity_id
_entity_poly.type
_entity_poly.pdbx_seq_one_letter_code
_entity_poly.pdbx_strand_id
1 'polypeptide(L)'
;MAVSLDALSSASELDELRDLVRKVVAKHLPLGEMRHADPASARLAGWDALAELGLLGIAVPERYGGSGAGLAEQAIVCEELARELAATPFLATACLAAEALLASGDDEANAELLPRLVAGQLTATLAEGAARAEPRAQSWVITGDFHHVPDGADAQVVLLSAETDGGPTLYAVSGHEGVHRERLSTLDGTRGLANLRLVSAAGRQIGGVGAAGPALARVRLRATALLAVEQAVLAEHCVTLTRQYLLDRRQFGRQIGAFQALKHRLADAAVRAELCTGSAWYAIRQLAGDAADAEFAVTVAAAACGEAAVQNAAEMIQLHGGIGYTWEHFAHLYLRRAKANQYLFGTPSAHRNRLGTAVAENRSTATETVSVVTQGGSPALDDLHRWLADNVTDEVIGDHAAPPPGAKYSPVRQGWYRRLGEAGWATPTWPTEYGGRGLGRDEGGAAVEELRRRGVDRPEEDFVGVWLAGPTILQWGSDEQRDTYLPPLARGEHRWCQLFSEPGAGSDLASLSTSAVRIDDDRWLVNGQKIWSSFANTADFGLLMARTDPTLPKHGGITYFLLDMRSPGVEVRPLRQMTGDAEFNEVFLTDVVVPDSARLGPLNGGWKVGISTLMQERNSLTGPPVVGPGVADQLIGEAVASGAWQDADVRDRLQHMLVDERALQSASFRASVAANRDPGAIDSIRKLVSADLHERAGRIRVDLRPELTIGWAADAEMPAGTRSFLEMKKYCIAGGTSEIQRNIIAERVLGLPREADPDRNKPFNQRISR
;
A
#
# COMPACT_ATOMS: atom_id res chain seq x y z
N MET A 1 6.55 22.25 -9.77
CA MET A 1 5.36 22.65 -10.54
C MET A 1 4.22 21.80 -10.01
N ALA A 2 3.24 22.38 -9.32
CA ALA A 2 2.12 21.65 -8.73
C ALA A 2 1.31 21.01 -9.86
N VAL A 3 1.17 19.69 -9.85
CA VAL A 3 0.25 19.00 -10.73
C VAL A 3 -1.15 19.33 -10.24
N SER A 4 -1.90 20.10 -11.05
CA SER A 4 -3.30 20.41 -10.76
C SER A 4 -4.10 19.11 -10.62
N LEU A 5 -4.90 19.01 -9.56
CA LEU A 5 -5.87 17.93 -9.39
C LEU A 5 -6.91 17.89 -10.53
N ASP A 6 -7.01 18.98 -11.28
CA ASP A 6 -7.95 19.17 -12.40
C ASP A 6 -7.56 18.42 -13.69
N ALA A 7 -6.39 17.77 -13.74
CA ALA A 7 -5.92 17.04 -14.92
C ALA A 7 -6.44 15.60 -15.00
N LEU A 8 -7.13 15.11 -13.97
CA LEU A 8 -7.79 13.81 -13.96
C LEU A 8 -9.30 14.01 -13.86
N SER A 9 -10.07 13.24 -14.62
CA SER A 9 -11.52 13.13 -14.43
C SER A 9 -11.84 12.87 -12.96
N SER A 10 -12.96 13.39 -12.46
CA SER A 10 -13.36 13.16 -11.07
C SER A 10 -13.46 11.66 -10.76
N ALA A 11 -13.28 11.28 -9.52
CA ALA A 11 -13.41 9.88 -9.11
C ALA A 11 -14.79 9.29 -9.50
N SER A 12 -15.85 10.12 -9.50
CA SER A 12 -17.20 9.74 -9.93
C SER A 12 -17.27 9.43 -11.43
N GLU A 13 -16.64 10.26 -12.27
CA GLU A 13 -16.62 10.04 -13.74
C GLU A 13 -15.84 8.78 -14.10
N LEU A 14 -14.73 8.52 -13.42
CA LEU A 14 -13.96 7.30 -13.61
C LEU A 14 -14.75 6.05 -13.17
N ASP A 15 -15.54 6.13 -12.11
CA ASP A 15 -16.41 5.03 -11.66
C ASP A 15 -17.57 4.79 -12.63
N GLU A 16 -18.17 5.84 -13.20
CA GLU A 16 -19.21 5.73 -14.23
C GLU A 16 -18.66 5.08 -15.51
N LEU A 17 -17.46 5.49 -15.95
CA LEU A 17 -16.76 4.86 -17.07
C LEU A 17 -16.48 3.39 -16.80
N ARG A 18 -15.99 3.05 -15.60
CA ARG A 18 -15.72 1.67 -15.20
C ARG A 18 -16.97 0.80 -15.29
N ASP A 19 -18.10 1.29 -14.78
CA ASP A 19 -19.38 0.58 -14.84
C ASP A 19 -19.91 0.42 -16.27
N LEU A 20 -19.71 1.41 -17.12
CA LEU A 20 -20.06 1.33 -18.54
C LEU A 20 -19.23 0.25 -19.25
N VAL A 21 -17.90 0.32 -19.15
CA VAL A 21 -16.98 -0.62 -19.79
C VAL A 21 -17.24 -2.04 -19.29
N ARG A 22 -17.44 -2.22 -17.99
CA ARG A 22 -17.76 -3.52 -17.38
C ARG A 22 -19.02 -4.16 -17.97
N LYS A 23 -20.08 -3.39 -18.16
CA LYS A 23 -21.33 -3.87 -18.77
C LYS A 23 -21.13 -4.31 -20.21
N VAL A 24 -20.34 -3.56 -20.95
CA VAL A 24 -20.02 -3.88 -22.36
C VAL A 24 -19.19 -5.14 -22.45
N VAL A 25 -18.13 -5.24 -21.67
CA VAL A 25 -17.23 -6.40 -21.63
C VAL A 25 -17.99 -7.65 -21.22
N ALA A 26 -18.77 -7.58 -20.13
CA ALA A 26 -19.57 -8.72 -19.67
C ALA A 26 -20.61 -9.20 -20.70
N LYS A 27 -21.14 -8.29 -21.52
CA LYS A 27 -22.12 -8.63 -22.56
C LYS A 27 -21.50 -9.21 -23.83
N HIS A 28 -20.38 -8.63 -24.27
CA HIS A 28 -19.81 -8.93 -25.60
C HIS A 28 -18.55 -9.81 -25.57
N LEU A 29 -17.88 -9.91 -24.40
CA LEU A 29 -16.61 -10.60 -24.22
C LEU A 29 -16.61 -11.46 -22.92
N PRO A 30 -17.67 -12.25 -22.64
CA PRO A 30 -17.78 -12.95 -21.36
C PRO A 30 -16.73 -14.05 -21.22
N LEU A 31 -16.10 -14.14 -20.05
CA LEU A 31 -15.08 -15.13 -19.70
C LEU A 31 -15.50 -16.57 -19.98
N GLY A 32 -16.81 -16.89 -19.83
CA GLY A 32 -17.34 -18.23 -20.06
C GLY A 32 -17.15 -18.76 -21.47
N GLU A 33 -17.16 -17.88 -22.48
CA GLU A 33 -16.96 -18.23 -23.89
C GLU A 33 -15.48 -18.42 -24.24
N MET A 34 -14.57 -17.76 -23.51
CA MET A 34 -13.14 -17.80 -23.77
C MET A 34 -12.50 -19.17 -23.57
N ARG A 35 -13.15 -20.08 -22.84
CA ARG A 35 -12.69 -21.45 -22.64
C ARG A 35 -12.79 -22.32 -23.88
N HIS A 36 -13.74 -22.00 -24.77
CA HIS A 36 -14.13 -22.84 -25.90
C HIS A 36 -13.91 -22.16 -27.25
N ALA A 37 -13.62 -20.86 -27.26
CA ALA A 37 -13.44 -20.12 -28.50
C ALA A 37 -12.07 -20.44 -29.13
N ASP A 38 -12.06 -20.53 -30.48
CA ASP A 38 -10.82 -20.45 -31.22
C ASP A 38 -10.16 -19.07 -30.94
N PRO A 39 -8.91 -19.04 -30.47
CA PRO A 39 -8.23 -17.78 -30.12
C PRO A 39 -8.24 -16.74 -31.25
N ALA A 40 -8.25 -17.16 -32.50
CA ALA A 40 -8.25 -16.26 -33.64
C ALA A 40 -9.60 -15.57 -33.88
N SER A 41 -10.70 -16.31 -33.75
CA SER A 41 -12.06 -15.76 -33.87
C SER A 41 -12.50 -14.97 -32.66
N ALA A 42 -12.04 -15.35 -31.46
CA ALA A 42 -12.37 -14.66 -30.21
C ALA A 42 -11.79 -13.24 -30.15
N ARG A 43 -10.65 -12.96 -30.79
CA ARG A 43 -9.95 -11.67 -30.74
C ARG A 43 -10.71 -10.48 -31.26
N LEU A 44 -11.57 -10.66 -32.24
CA LEU A 44 -12.39 -9.58 -32.77
C LEU A 44 -13.80 -9.54 -32.18
N ALA A 45 -14.11 -10.50 -31.28
CA ALA A 45 -15.37 -10.46 -30.54
C ALA A 45 -15.48 -9.18 -29.72
N GLY A 46 -16.59 -8.48 -29.86
CA GLY A 46 -16.84 -7.21 -29.15
C GLY A 46 -16.01 -6.00 -29.64
N TRP A 47 -15.13 -6.17 -30.66
CA TRP A 47 -14.33 -5.06 -31.20
C TRP A 47 -15.19 -3.91 -31.72
N ASP A 48 -16.24 -4.22 -32.46
CA ASP A 48 -17.18 -3.22 -32.97
C ASP A 48 -17.90 -2.49 -31.84
N ALA A 49 -18.29 -3.19 -30.80
CA ALA A 49 -18.93 -2.57 -29.63
C ALA A 49 -17.97 -1.62 -28.86
N LEU A 50 -16.68 -1.95 -28.78
CA LEU A 50 -15.67 -1.04 -28.22
C LEU A 50 -15.45 0.19 -29.10
N ALA A 51 -15.48 0.01 -30.44
CA ALA A 51 -15.37 1.10 -31.40
C ALA A 51 -16.57 2.04 -31.35
N GLU A 52 -17.81 1.50 -31.39
CA GLU A 52 -19.05 2.28 -31.30
C GLU A 52 -19.16 3.16 -30.08
N LEU A 53 -18.55 2.74 -28.97
CA LEU A 53 -18.48 3.50 -27.71
C LEU A 53 -17.28 4.44 -27.63
N GLY A 54 -16.46 4.52 -28.67
CA GLY A 54 -15.27 5.38 -28.71
C GLY A 54 -14.12 4.90 -27.83
N LEU A 55 -14.20 3.68 -27.26
CA LEU A 55 -13.20 3.17 -26.30
C LEU A 55 -11.84 2.89 -26.95
N LEU A 56 -11.82 2.57 -28.26
CA LEU A 56 -10.57 2.36 -29.00
C LEU A 56 -9.74 3.64 -29.14
N GLY A 57 -10.40 4.80 -29.17
CA GLY A 57 -9.78 6.11 -29.29
C GLY A 57 -9.86 6.95 -28.02
N ILE A 58 -10.07 6.35 -26.85
CA ILE A 58 -10.35 7.10 -25.62
C ILE A 58 -9.24 8.10 -25.27
N ALA A 59 -7.97 7.73 -25.45
CA ALA A 59 -6.82 8.59 -25.23
C ALA A 59 -6.32 9.32 -26.50
N VAL A 60 -6.98 9.15 -27.63
CA VAL A 60 -6.63 9.83 -28.89
C VAL A 60 -7.27 11.21 -28.91
N PRO A 61 -6.56 12.29 -29.30
CA PRO A 61 -7.11 13.65 -29.38
C PRO A 61 -8.32 13.72 -30.32
N GLU A 62 -9.30 14.59 -30.02
CA GLU A 62 -10.54 14.80 -30.79
C GLU A 62 -10.27 15.15 -32.26
N ARG A 63 -9.19 15.92 -32.56
CA ARG A 63 -8.79 16.28 -33.93
C ARG A 63 -8.49 15.05 -34.81
N TYR A 64 -8.26 13.89 -34.22
CA TYR A 64 -8.04 12.62 -34.92
C TYR A 64 -9.20 11.63 -34.70
N GLY A 65 -10.35 12.11 -34.25
CA GLY A 65 -11.58 11.32 -34.07
C GLY A 65 -11.66 10.57 -32.74
N GLY A 66 -10.73 10.76 -31.81
CA GLY A 66 -10.78 10.18 -30.47
C GLY A 66 -11.63 10.98 -29.51
N SER A 67 -11.67 10.54 -28.24
CA SER A 67 -12.44 11.21 -27.16
C SER A 67 -11.64 12.30 -26.47
N GLY A 68 -10.34 12.40 -26.67
CA GLY A 68 -9.47 13.37 -26.02
C GLY A 68 -9.32 13.17 -24.50
N ALA A 69 -9.77 12.03 -23.97
CA ALA A 69 -9.59 11.66 -22.58
C ALA A 69 -8.12 11.30 -22.25
N GLY A 70 -7.82 11.01 -21.01
CA GLY A 70 -6.45 10.81 -20.57
C GLY A 70 -6.00 9.34 -20.47
N LEU A 71 -4.81 9.19 -19.89
CA LEU A 71 -4.23 7.87 -19.58
C LEU A 71 -5.06 7.13 -18.54
N ALA A 72 -5.70 7.85 -17.59
CA ALA A 72 -6.50 7.23 -16.54
C ALA A 72 -7.74 6.53 -17.10
N GLU A 73 -8.42 7.16 -18.07
CA GLU A 73 -9.57 6.57 -18.74
C GLU A 73 -9.16 5.36 -19.61
N GLN A 74 -8.02 5.44 -20.28
CA GLN A 74 -7.46 4.29 -21.02
C GLN A 74 -7.11 3.13 -20.06
N ALA A 75 -6.59 3.44 -18.87
CA ALA A 75 -6.29 2.45 -17.87
C ALA A 75 -7.53 1.71 -17.35
N ILE A 76 -8.69 2.41 -17.23
CA ILE A 76 -9.98 1.78 -16.88
C ILE A 76 -10.43 0.79 -17.96
N VAL A 77 -10.25 1.13 -19.22
CA VAL A 77 -10.58 0.17 -20.29
C VAL A 77 -9.69 -1.07 -20.19
N CYS A 78 -8.39 -0.90 -19.98
CA CYS A 78 -7.47 -2.02 -19.75
C CYS A 78 -7.86 -2.85 -18.51
N GLU A 79 -8.24 -2.19 -17.41
CA GLU A 79 -8.69 -2.82 -16.17
C GLU A 79 -9.88 -3.77 -16.42
N GLU A 80 -10.94 -3.28 -17.05
CA GLU A 80 -12.16 -4.07 -17.24
C GLU A 80 -12.01 -5.15 -18.32
N LEU A 81 -11.23 -4.90 -19.38
CA LEU A 81 -10.87 -5.95 -20.35
C LEU A 81 -10.06 -7.07 -19.72
N ALA A 82 -9.14 -6.74 -18.81
CA ALA A 82 -8.33 -7.72 -18.12
C ALA A 82 -9.13 -8.55 -17.10
N ARG A 83 -10.11 -7.96 -16.44
CA ARG A 83 -11.01 -8.63 -15.48
C ARG A 83 -11.67 -9.86 -16.08
N GLU A 84 -12.14 -9.75 -17.32
CA GLU A 84 -12.79 -10.83 -18.07
C GLU A 84 -11.83 -11.59 -19.01
N LEU A 85 -10.53 -11.34 -18.91
CA LEU A 85 -9.49 -11.91 -19.80
C LEU A 85 -9.82 -11.72 -21.29
N ALA A 86 -10.41 -10.57 -21.64
CA ALA A 86 -10.91 -10.30 -22.98
C ALA A 86 -9.81 -10.48 -24.03
N ALA A 87 -10.11 -11.27 -25.08
CA ALA A 87 -9.20 -11.54 -26.17
C ALA A 87 -9.43 -10.52 -27.29
N THR A 88 -8.83 -9.33 -27.16
CA THR A 88 -8.94 -8.26 -28.15
C THR A 88 -7.56 -7.71 -28.49
N PRO A 89 -7.37 -7.11 -29.69
CA PRO A 89 -6.13 -6.43 -30.06
C PRO A 89 -5.99 -5.03 -29.40
N PHE A 90 -6.70 -4.75 -28.30
CA PHE A 90 -6.73 -3.43 -27.67
C PHE A 90 -5.34 -2.96 -27.23
N LEU A 91 -4.55 -3.83 -26.60
CA LEU A 91 -3.18 -3.49 -26.21
C LEU A 91 -2.33 -3.12 -27.42
N ALA A 92 -2.35 -3.95 -28.47
CA ALA A 92 -1.53 -3.72 -29.65
C ALA A 92 -1.95 -2.45 -30.41
N THR A 93 -3.26 -2.26 -30.62
CA THR A 93 -3.80 -1.21 -31.46
C THR A 93 -3.97 0.12 -30.71
N ALA A 94 -4.69 0.12 -29.59
CA ALA A 94 -5.03 1.34 -28.86
C ALA A 94 -3.92 1.82 -27.92
N CYS A 95 -3.14 0.88 -27.32
CA CYS A 95 -2.14 1.27 -26.35
C CYS A 95 -0.72 1.39 -26.94
N LEU A 96 -0.34 0.53 -27.88
CA LEU A 96 1.01 0.57 -28.49
C LEU A 96 1.03 1.38 -29.78
N ALA A 97 0.26 0.98 -30.80
CA ALA A 97 0.35 1.60 -32.12
C ALA A 97 -0.18 3.04 -32.13
N ALA A 98 -1.33 3.32 -31.52
CA ALA A 98 -1.86 4.67 -31.45
C ALA A 98 -0.93 5.61 -30.68
N GLU A 99 -0.35 5.17 -29.56
CA GLU A 99 0.63 5.99 -28.81
C GLU A 99 1.92 6.20 -29.61
N ALA A 100 2.40 5.21 -30.39
CA ALA A 100 3.58 5.36 -31.23
C ALA A 100 3.36 6.42 -32.34
N LEU A 101 2.18 6.44 -32.93
CA LEU A 101 1.78 7.47 -33.89
C LEU A 101 1.76 8.85 -33.22
N LEU A 102 1.08 9.00 -32.09
CA LEU A 102 1.01 10.28 -31.36
C LEU A 102 2.40 10.76 -30.93
N ALA A 103 3.23 9.86 -30.41
CA ALA A 103 4.59 10.18 -29.94
C ALA A 103 5.55 10.53 -31.08
N SER A 104 5.28 10.13 -32.31
CA SER A 104 6.08 10.46 -33.50
C SER A 104 6.03 11.94 -33.87
N GLY A 105 4.94 12.65 -33.52
CA GLY A 105 4.67 14.01 -33.92
C GLY A 105 4.39 14.21 -35.42
N ASP A 106 4.12 13.14 -36.16
CA ASP A 106 3.81 13.18 -37.60
C ASP A 106 2.30 13.41 -37.79
N ASP A 107 1.92 14.68 -37.98
CA ASP A 107 0.50 15.06 -38.13
C ASP A 107 -0.16 14.45 -39.36
N GLU A 108 0.60 14.24 -40.45
CA GLU A 108 0.05 13.62 -41.69
C GLU A 108 -0.26 12.15 -41.46
N ALA A 109 0.68 11.39 -40.88
CA ALA A 109 0.46 10.00 -40.52
C ALA A 109 -0.65 9.82 -39.46
N ASN A 110 -0.70 10.72 -38.49
CA ASN A 110 -1.74 10.73 -37.47
C ASN A 110 -3.12 10.99 -38.06
N ALA A 111 -3.27 11.96 -38.98
CA ALA A 111 -4.52 12.29 -39.63
C ALA A 111 -5.03 11.16 -40.56
N GLU A 112 -4.13 10.36 -41.12
CA GLU A 112 -4.50 9.22 -41.99
C GLU A 112 -4.86 7.97 -41.18
N LEU A 113 -4.07 7.60 -40.19
CA LEU A 113 -4.15 6.31 -39.52
C LEU A 113 -5.03 6.31 -38.26
N LEU A 114 -4.93 7.34 -37.41
CA LEU A 114 -5.64 7.35 -36.11
C LEU A 114 -7.17 7.30 -36.27
N PRO A 115 -7.84 8.04 -37.19
CA PRO A 115 -9.30 7.96 -37.33
C PRO A 115 -9.78 6.54 -37.69
N ARG A 116 -9.01 5.82 -38.46
CA ARG A 116 -9.35 4.44 -38.87
C ARG A 116 -9.13 3.43 -37.72
N LEU A 117 -8.11 3.64 -36.91
CA LEU A 117 -7.87 2.85 -35.68
C LEU A 117 -8.99 3.10 -34.65
N VAL A 118 -9.36 4.34 -34.43
CA VAL A 118 -10.42 4.76 -33.50
C VAL A 118 -11.78 4.18 -33.93
N ALA A 119 -12.09 4.19 -35.23
CA ALA A 119 -13.30 3.62 -35.75
C ALA A 119 -13.31 2.07 -35.81
N GLY A 120 -12.25 1.40 -35.36
CA GLY A 120 -12.12 -0.05 -35.41
C GLY A 120 -11.95 -0.64 -36.84
N GLN A 121 -11.81 0.22 -37.86
CA GLN A 121 -11.68 -0.17 -39.28
C GLN A 121 -10.28 -0.70 -39.62
N LEU A 122 -9.32 -0.43 -38.75
CA LEU A 122 -7.92 -0.79 -38.92
C LEU A 122 -7.38 -1.34 -37.59
N THR A 123 -6.64 -2.44 -37.65
CA THR A 123 -5.84 -2.93 -36.52
C THR A 123 -4.36 -2.70 -36.79
N ALA A 124 -3.63 -2.29 -35.74
CA ALA A 124 -2.20 -2.05 -35.82
C ALA A 124 -1.46 -2.63 -34.64
N THR A 125 -0.15 -2.81 -34.79
CA THR A 125 0.75 -3.22 -33.70
C THR A 125 2.06 -2.46 -33.76
N LEU A 126 2.81 -2.49 -32.67
CA LEU A 126 4.19 -2.03 -32.62
C LEU A 126 5.12 -3.24 -32.48
N ALA A 127 6.08 -3.36 -33.39
CA ALA A 127 7.10 -4.39 -33.37
C ALA A 127 8.45 -3.80 -32.98
N GLU A 128 9.10 -4.42 -32.00
CA GLU A 128 10.44 -4.07 -31.55
C GLU A 128 11.41 -5.21 -31.92
N GLY A 129 12.51 -4.86 -32.57
CA GLY A 129 13.49 -5.85 -33.03
C GLY A 129 14.64 -5.21 -33.78
N ALA A 130 15.52 -6.05 -34.33
CA ALA A 130 16.63 -5.59 -35.14
C ALA A 130 16.21 -5.49 -36.61
N ALA A 131 16.21 -4.27 -37.14
CA ALA A 131 15.87 -4.03 -38.54
C ALA A 131 16.72 -2.89 -39.12
N ARG A 132 16.92 -2.92 -40.44
CA ARG A 132 17.59 -1.88 -41.21
C ARG A 132 16.62 -1.37 -42.28
N ALA A 133 16.61 -0.05 -42.45
CA ALA A 133 15.85 0.61 -43.52
C ALA A 133 16.80 1.30 -44.50
N GLU A 134 16.58 1.10 -45.78
CA GLU A 134 17.34 1.71 -46.88
C GLU A 134 16.41 2.53 -47.78
N PRO A 135 16.80 3.74 -48.20
CA PRO A 135 15.99 4.58 -49.08
C PRO A 135 15.89 3.99 -50.48
N ARG A 136 14.69 4.03 -51.11
CA ARG A 136 14.45 3.59 -52.46
C ARG A 136 13.45 4.50 -53.18
N ALA A 137 13.94 5.35 -54.04
CA ALA A 137 13.12 6.32 -54.80
C ALA A 137 12.18 7.16 -53.90
N GLN A 138 10.92 6.79 -53.76
CA GLN A 138 9.92 7.47 -52.93
C GLN A 138 9.47 6.67 -51.70
N SER A 139 10.15 5.57 -51.35
CA SER A 139 9.82 4.70 -50.25
C SER A 139 11.05 4.21 -49.53
N TRP A 140 10.87 3.51 -48.41
CA TRP A 140 11.90 2.82 -47.70
C TRP A 140 11.73 1.32 -47.86
N VAL A 141 12.84 0.59 -47.90
CA VAL A 141 12.85 -0.87 -47.95
C VAL A 141 13.42 -1.36 -46.61
N ILE A 142 12.65 -2.19 -45.93
CA ILE A 142 12.95 -2.65 -44.56
C ILE A 142 13.23 -4.13 -44.57
N THR A 143 14.32 -4.52 -43.95
CA THR A 143 14.70 -5.91 -43.68
C THR A 143 15.02 -6.09 -42.23
N GLY A 144 14.44 -7.12 -41.58
CA GLY A 144 14.66 -7.40 -40.17
C GLY A 144 13.76 -8.49 -39.60
N ASP A 145 14.07 -8.89 -38.39
CA ASP A 145 13.36 -9.93 -37.64
C ASP A 145 12.80 -9.34 -36.33
N PHE A 146 11.54 -9.68 -36.04
CA PHE A 146 10.81 -9.22 -34.85
C PHE A 146 10.14 -10.42 -34.19
N HIS A 147 10.36 -10.57 -32.88
CA HIS A 147 9.89 -11.72 -32.14
C HIS A 147 8.81 -11.32 -31.12
N HIS A 148 7.84 -12.22 -30.92
CA HIS A 148 6.78 -12.06 -29.91
C HIS A 148 5.95 -10.76 -30.04
N VAL A 149 5.71 -10.34 -31.30
CA VAL A 149 4.95 -9.11 -31.60
C VAL A 149 3.50 -9.30 -31.21
N PRO A 150 2.92 -8.46 -30.31
CA PRO A 150 1.53 -8.56 -29.91
C PRO A 150 0.60 -8.39 -31.14
N ASP A 151 -0.34 -9.32 -31.31
CA ASP A 151 -1.28 -9.39 -32.43
C ASP A 151 -0.67 -9.24 -33.83
N GLY A 152 0.64 -9.44 -33.95
CA GLY A 152 1.41 -9.26 -35.20
C GLY A 152 0.97 -10.13 -36.35
N ALA A 153 0.31 -11.29 -36.10
CA ALA A 153 -0.22 -12.14 -37.13
C ALA A 153 -1.38 -11.51 -37.88
N ASP A 154 -2.21 -10.71 -37.23
CA ASP A 154 -3.49 -10.20 -37.75
C ASP A 154 -3.48 -8.67 -37.96
N ALA A 155 -2.51 -7.94 -37.41
CA ALA A 155 -2.40 -6.49 -37.55
C ALA A 155 -2.24 -6.09 -39.02
N GLN A 156 -3.11 -5.18 -39.48
CA GLN A 156 -3.09 -4.68 -40.87
C GLN A 156 -1.94 -3.69 -41.10
N VAL A 157 -1.53 -2.98 -40.05
CA VAL A 157 -0.36 -2.09 -40.05
C VAL A 157 0.60 -2.53 -38.95
N VAL A 158 1.87 -2.65 -39.32
CA VAL A 158 2.96 -2.88 -38.35
C VAL A 158 3.80 -1.60 -38.25
N LEU A 159 3.75 -0.94 -37.10
CA LEU A 159 4.71 0.11 -36.76
C LEU A 159 5.98 -0.55 -36.23
N LEU A 160 7.13 -0.05 -36.62
CA LEU A 160 8.41 -0.60 -36.20
C LEU A 160 9.54 0.43 -36.26
N SER A 161 10.58 0.20 -35.50
CA SER A 161 11.82 0.97 -35.62
C SER A 161 12.83 0.20 -36.46
N ALA A 162 13.51 0.91 -37.37
CA ALA A 162 14.64 0.37 -38.11
C ALA A 162 15.82 1.36 -38.14
N GLU A 163 17.03 0.81 -38.11
CA GLU A 163 18.26 1.61 -38.19
C GLU A 163 18.44 2.17 -39.61
N THR A 164 18.83 3.45 -39.68
CA THR A 164 19.24 4.16 -40.87
C THR A 164 20.61 4.78 -40.65
N ASP A 165 21.21 5.37 -41.69
CA ASP A 165 22.44 6.16 -41.55
C ASP A 165 22.25 7.41 -40.65
N GLY A 166 21.00 7.87 -40.45
CA GLY A 166 20.63 8.97 -39.55
C GLY A 166 20.14 8.54 -38.18
N GLY A 167 20.24 7.23 -37.84
CA GLY A 167 19.81 6.66 -36.56
C GLY A 167 18.43 5.96 -36.64
N PRO A 168 17.93 5.46 -35.48
CA PRO A 168 16.68 4.68 -35.41
C PRO A 168 15.48 5.55 -35.81
N THR A 169 14.73 5.06 -36.77
CA THR A 169 13.60 5.78 -37.40
C THR A 169 12.35 4.91 -37.37
N LEU A 170 11.18 5.51 -37.12
CA LEU A 170 9.90 4.80 -37.09
C LEU A 170 9.31 4.64 -38.51
N TYR A 171 8.75 3.48 -38.78
CA TYR A 171 8.12 3.13 -40.05
C TYR A 171 6.76 2.47 -39.84
N ALA A 172 5.86 2.70 -40.78
CA ALA A 172 4.61 1.93 -40.96
C ALA A 172 4.77 0.99 -42.17
N VAL A 173 4.53 -0.29 -41.95
CA VAL A 173 4.49 -1.32 -42.97
C VAL A 173 3.07 -1.81 -43.10
N SER A 174 2.47 -1.57 -44.26
CA SER A 174 1.11 -2.03 -44.63
C SER A 174 1.23 -2.97 -45.83
N GLY A 175 0.53 -4.08 -45.80
CA GLY A 175 0.54 -5.05 -46.91
C GLY A 175 1.26 -6.34 -46.56
N HIS A 176 1.37 -7.22 -47.55
CA HIS A 176 1.87 -8.59 -47.37
C HIS A 176 3.19 -8.86 -48.12
N GLU A 177 3.57 -8.01 -49.06
CA GLU A 177 4.78 -8.23 -49.88
C GLU A 177 6.03 -8.04 -49.02
N GLY A 178 6.86 -9.06 -48.98
CA GLY A 178 8.07 -9.08 -48.16
C GLY A 178 7.81 -9.22 -46.64
N VAL A 179 6.57 -9.45 -46.20
CA VAL A 179 6.20 -9.61 -44.80
C VAL A 179 5.78 -11.04 -44.52
N HIS A 180 6.65 -11.77 -43.81
CA HIS A 180 6.35 -13.14 -43.39
C HIS A 180 5.89 -13.10 -41.93
N ARG A 181 4.73 -13.73 -41.65
CA ARG A 181 4.08 -13.73 -40.36
C ARG A 181 3.93 -15.17 -39.85
N GLU A 182 4.50 -15.47 -38.71
CA GLU A 182 4.39 -16.76 -38.04
C GLU A 182 3.60 -16.57 -36.73
N ARG A 183 2.36 -17.07 -36.70
CA ARG A 183 1.58 -17.08 -35.45
C ARG A 183 2.20 -18.06 -34.45
N LEU A 184 2.37 -17.61 -33.20
CA LEU A 184 2.93 -18.43 -32.13
C LEU A 184 1.81 -19.09 -31.31
N SER A 185 2.05 -20.32 -30.84
CA SER A 185 1.31 -20.89 -29.73
C SER A 185 1.73 -20.20 -28.45
N THR A 186 0.80 -19.69 -27.67
CA THR A 186 1.07 -18.87 -26.49
C THR A 186 0.64 -19.56 -25.20
N LEU A 187 1.32 -19.25 -24.09
CA LEU A 187 0.88 -19.67 -22.76
C LEU A 187 -0.51 -19.10 -22.45
N ASP A 188 -0.71 -17.82 -22.74
CA ASP A 188 -1.99 -17.12 -22.66
C ASP A 188 -2.70 -17.16 -24.02
N GLY A 189 -3.67 -18.07 -24.16
CA GLY A 189 -4.46 -18.19 -25.41
C GLY A 189 -5.34 -16.98 -25.72
N THR A 190 -5.51 -16.07 -24.76
CA THR A 190 -6.32 -14.85 -24.94
C THR A 190 -5.54 -13.67 -25.52
N ARG A 191 -4.20 -13.80 -25.67
CA ARG A 191 -3.32 -12.80 -26.30
C ARG A 191 -2.53 -13.40 -27.45
N GLY A 192 -2.64 -12.79 -28.64
CA GLY A 192 -1.89 -13.22 -29.81
C GLY A 192 -0.46 -12.72 -29.82
N LEU A 193 0.47 -13.59 -30.17
CA LEU A 193 1.85 -13.23 -30.46
C LEU A 193 2.25 -13.81 -31.83
N ALA A 194 3.14 -13.12 -32.54
CA ALA A 194 3.71 -13.59 -33.79
C ALA A 194 5.20 -13.24 -33.89
N ASN A 195 5.94 -14.04 -34.65
CA ASN A 195 7.20 -13.62 -35.22
C ASN A 195 6.95 -12.97 -36.59
N LEU A 196 7.62 -11.86 -36.86
CA LEU A 196 7.56 -11.17 -38.14
C LEU A 196 8.97 -11.16 -38.74
N ARG A 197 9.08 -11.55 -39.99
CA ARG A 197 10.29 -11.42 -40.79
C ARG A 197 10.00 -10.57 -42.00
N LEU A 198 10.71 -9.46 -42.10
CA LEU A 198 10.62 -8.54 -43.23
C LEU A 198 11.81 -8.77 -44.17
N VAL A 199 11.52 -8.97 -45.45
CA VAL A 199 12.53 -9.15 -46.48
C VAL A 199 12.24 -8.14 -47.58
N SER A 200 12.98 -7.04 -47.58
CA SER A 200 12.77 -5.94 -48.55
C SER A 200 11.32 -5.41 -48.56
N ALA A 201 10.66 -5.39 -47.42
CA ALA A 201 9.29 -4.89 -47.32
C ALA A 201 9.23 -3.37 -47.49
N ALA A 202 8.23 -2.89 -48.21
CA ALA A 202 8.02 -1.46 -48.39
C ALA A 202 7.49 -0.83 -47.09
N GLY A 203 8.13 0.25 -46.64
CA GLY A 203 7.72 0.99 -45.48
C GLY A 203 7.60 2.48 -45.72
N ARG A 204 6.59 3.11 -45.09
CA ARG A 204 6.44 4.56 -45.01
C ARG A 204 7.14 5.04 -43.75
N GLN A 205 8.02 6.02 -43.87
CA GLN A 205 8.62 6.73 -42.72
C GLN A 205 7.54 7.48 -41.92
N ILE A 206 7.64 7.42 -40.59
CA ILE A 206 6.79 8.13 -39.66
C ILE A 206 7.68 9.04 -38.81
N GLY A 207 7.40 10.34 -38.84
CA GLY A 207 8.21 11.34 -38.13
C GLY A 207 9.59 11.57 -38.76
N GLY A 208 10.50 12.14 -37.96
CA GLY A 208 11.84 12.48 -38.41
C GLY A 208 12.81 11.30 -38.42
N VAL A 209 13.79 11.33 -39.32
CA VAL A 209 14.91 10.36 -39.32
C VAL A 209 15.68 10.47 -38.00
N GLY A 210 15.97 9.32 -37.40
CA GLY A 210 16.68 9.26 -36.10
C GLY A 210 15.81 9.57 -34.88
N ALA A 211 14.52 9.85 -35.04
CA ALA A 211 13.65 10.33 -33.97
C ALA A 211 12.87 9.21 -33.22
N ALA A 212 13.07 7.93 -33.55
CA ALA A 212 12.29 6.85 -32.95
C ALA A 212 12.55 6.64 -31.46
N GLY A 213 13.78 6.89 -30.96
CA GLY A 213 14.19 6.58 -29.59
C GLY A 213 13.27 7.18 -28.50
N PRO A 214 13.08 8.50 -28.44
CA PRO A 214 12.19 9.14 -27.47
C PRO A 214 10.73 8.68 -27.59
N ALA A 215 10.21 8.50 -28.80
CA ALA A 215 8.85 8.03 -29.04
C ALA A 215 8.65 6.61 -28.47
N LEU A 216 9.55 5.69 -28.74
CA LEU A 216 9.51 4.32 -28.23
C LEU A 216 9.67 4.26 -26.70
N ALA A 217 10.53 5.09 -26.13
CA ALA A 217 10.68 5.19 -24.66
C ALA A 217 9.34 5.59 -24.01
N ARG A 218 8.66 6.58 -24.56
CA ARG A 218 7.34 7.01 -24.10
C ARG A 218 6.29 5.90 -24.24
N VAL A 219 6.24 5.21 -25.38
CA VAL A 219 5.32 4.08 -25.58
C VAL A 219 5.56 2.98 -24.56
N ARG A 220 6.82 2.59 -24.37
CA ARG A 220 7.18 1.54 -23.39
C ARG A 220 6.78 1.93 -21.97
N LEU A 221 7.00 3.17 -21.57
CA LEU A 221 6.65 3.65 -20.23
C LEU A 221 5.14 3.59 -20.01
N ARG A 222 4.33 4.10 -20.95
CA ARG A 222 2.87 4.05 -20.89
C ARG A 222 2.33 2.62 -20.94
N ALA A 223 2.86 1.78 -21.82
CA ALA A 223 2.48 0.38 -21.93
C ALA A 223 2.79 -0.41 -20.67
N THR A 224 3.94 -0.14 -20.04
CA THR A 224 4.31 -0.74 -18.74
C THR A 224 3.34 -0.34 -17.63
N ALA A 225 2.93 0.93 -17.57
CA ALA A 225 1.95 1.42 -16.61
C ALA A 225 0.57 0.78 -16.81
N LEU A 226 0.08 0.71 -18.05
CA LEU A 226 -1.19 0.06 -18.39
C LEU A 226 -1.17 -1.45 -18.10
N LEU A 227 -0.05 -2.12 -18.37
CA LEU A 227 0.12 -3.53 -18.03
C LEU A 227 0.15 -3.75 -16.51
N ALA A 228 0.71 -2.82 -15.74
CA ALA A 228 0.67 -2.89 -14.28
C ALA A 228 -0.77 -2.78 -13.75
N VAL A 229 -1.63 -1.95 -14.37
CA VAL A 229 -3.06 -1.89 -14.05
C VAL A 229 -3.76 -3.21 -14.41
N GLU A 230 -3.48 -3.79 -15.58
CA GLU A 230 -3.98 -5.12 -15.96
C GLU A 230 -3.58 -6.17 -14.92
N GLN A 231 -2.32 -6.22 -14.50
CA GLN A 231 -1.82 -7.16 -13.49
C GLN A 231 -2.47 -6.92 -12.11
N ALA A 232 -2.70 -5.67 -11.73
CA ALA A 232 -3.35 -5.34 -10.46
C ALA A 232 -4.79 -5.84 -10.41
N VAL A 233 -5.56 -5.66 -11.48
CA VAL A 233 -6.94 -6.17 -11.53
C VAL A 233 -6.99 -7.70 -11.60
N LEU A 234 -6.04 -8.35 -12.27
CA LEU A 234 -5.95 -9.82 -12.23
C LEU A 234 -5.73 -10.32 -10.79
N ALA A 235 -4.82 -9.66 -10.04
CA ALA A 235 -4.57 -10.00 -8.64
C ALA A 235 -5.82 -9.79 -7.76
N GLU A 236 -6.54 -8.68 -7.94
CA GLU A 236 -7.77 -8.34 -7.19
C GLU A 236 -8.92 -9.29 -7.54
N HIS A 237 -9.13 -9.56 -8.84
CA HIS A 237 -10.23 -10.39 -9.29
C HIS A 237 -10.07 -11.86 -8.86
N CYS A 238 -8.84 -12.38 -8.83
CA CYS A 238 -8.54 -13.69 -8.25
C CYS A 238 -8.97 -13.77 -6.77
N VAL A 239 -8.76 -12.70 -5.99
CA VAL A 239 -9.24 -12.63 -4.60
C VAL A 239 -10.77 -12.65 -4.55
N THR A 240 -11.42 -11.85 -5.37
CA THR A 240 -12.88 -11.74 -5.44
C THR A 240 -13.55 -13.08 -5.75
N LEU A 241 -13.08 -13.78 -6.79
CA LEU A 241 -13.61 -15.08 -7.20
C LEU A 241 -13.32 -16.16 -6.14
N THR A 242 -12.13 -16.16 -5.56
CA THR A 242 -11.77 -17.12 -4.51
C THR A 242 -12.58 -16.87 -3.24
N ARG A 243 -12.79 -15.62 -2.86
CA ARG A 243 -13.66 -15.26 -1.74
C ARG A 243 -15.06 -15.86 -1.92
N GLN A 244 -15.66 -15.70 -3.09
CA GLN A 244 -16.99 -16.25 -3.36
C GLN A 244 -17.00 -17.77 -3.23
N TYR A 245 -16.00 -18.45 -3.80
CA TYR A 245 -15.87 -19.90 -3.67
C TYR A 245 -15.73 -20.36 -2.21
N LEU A 246 -14.94 -19.68 -1.39
CA LEU A 246 -14.76 -20.01 0.03
C LEU A 246 -16.05 -19.79 0.85
N LEU A 247 -16.92 -18.87 0.42
CA LEU A 247 -18.23 -18.63 1.04
C LEU A 247 -19.26 -19.71 0.64
N ASP A 248 -19.20 -20.18 -0.60
CA ASP A 248 -20.20 -21.13 -1.13
C ASP A 248 -19.87 -22.58 -0.79
N ARG A 249 -18.59 -22.95 -0.88
CA ARG A 249 -18.14 -24.34 -0.69
C ARG A 249 -18.23 -24.78 0.75
N ARG A 250 -18.87 -25.95 0.98
CA ARG A 250 -18.98 -26.56 2.30
C ARG A 250 -18.24 -27.90 2.35
N GLN A 251 -17.42 -28.08 3.39
CA GLN A 251 -16.74 -29.32 3.76
C GLN A 251 -16.62 -29.38 5.29
N PHE A 252 -16.50 -30.57 5.86
CA PHE A 252 -16.41 -30.76 7.31
C PHE A 252 -17.54 -30.05 8.08
N GLY A 253 -18.75 -30.06 7.51
CA GLY A 253 -19.97 -29.48 8.12
C GLY A 253 -20.08 -27.99 8.12
N ARG A 254 -19.12 -27.23 7.53
CA ARG A 254 -19.10 -25.76 7.50
C ARG A 254 -18.59 -25.20 6.17
N GLN A 255 -18.77 -23.90 5.95
CA GLN A 255 -18.15 -23.18 4.86
C GLN A 255 -16.62 -23.28 4.99
N ILE A 256 -15.91 -23.56 3.88
CA ILE A 256 -14.46 -23.72 3.95
C ILE A 256 -13.74 -22.41 4.28
N GLY A 257 -14.35 -21.26 3.99
CA GLY A 257 -13.86 -19.93 4.41
C GLY A 257 -13.83 -19.69 5.93
N ALA A 258 -14.44 -20.61 6.73
CA ALA A 258 -14.33 -20.56 8.19
C ALA A 258 -13.00 -21.11 8.72
N PHE A 259 -12.23 -21.86 7.92
CA PHE A 259 -10.94 -22.41 8.34
C PHE A 259 -9.87 -21.33 8.35
N GLN A 260 -9.19 -21.12 9.48
CA GLN A 260 -8.20 -20.06 9.66
C GLN A 260 -7.07 -20.11 8.63
N ALA A 261 -6.57 -21.30 8.30
CA ALA A 261 -5.51 -21.46 7.31
C ALA A 261 -5.90 -20.90 5.92
N LEU A 262 -7.17 -21.14 5.49
CA LEU A 262 -7.65 -20.62 4.21
C LEU A 262 -7.94 -19.11 4.29
N LYS A 263 -8.49 -18.64 5.41
CA LYS A 263 -8.70 -17.20 5.67
C LYS A 263 -7.40 -16.41 5.59
N HIS A 264 -6.34 -16.89 6.23
CA HIS A 264 -5.04 -16.21 6.23
C HIS A 264 -4.42 -16.15 4.85
N ARG A 265 -4.48 -17.24 4.08
CA ARG A 265 -3.99 -17.25 2.69
C ARG A 265 -4.73 -16.25 1.81
N LEU A 266 -6.07 -16.18 1.92
CA LEU A 266 -6.84 -15.20 1.16
C LEU A 266 -6.60 -13.77 1.65
N ALA A 267 -6.38 -13.55 2.95
CA ALA A 267 -6.00 -12.25 3.51
C ALA A 267 -4.64 -11.76 2.93
N ASP A 268 -3.64 -12.65 2.86
CA ASP A 268 -2.35 -12.32 2.26
C ASP A 268 -2.49 -12.01 0.75
N ALA A 269 -3.36 -12.73 0.03
CA ALA A 269 -3.66 -12.41 -1.36
C ALA A 269 -4.36 -11.05 -1.51
N ALA A 270 -5.27 -10.70 -0.60
CA ALA A 270 -5.93 -9.39 -0.59
C ALA A 270 -4.95 -8.25 -0.30
N VAL A 271 -3.99 -8.47 0.61
CA VAL A 271 -2.90 -7.50 0.87
C VAL A 271 -2.11 -7.25 -0.41
N ARG A 272 -1.65 -8.30 -1.09
CA ARG A 272 -0.92 -8.17 -2.36
C ARG A 272 -1.74 -7.41 -3.41
N ALA A 273 -3.03 -7.73 -3.56
CA ALA A 273 -3.92 -7.05 -4.50
C ALA A 273 -4.06 -5.55 -4.18
N GLU A 274 -4.23 -5.18 -2.91
CA GLU A 274 -4.33 -3.77 -2.50
C GLU A 274 -3.05 -2.98 -2.77
N LEU A 275 -1.88 -3.56 -2.44
CA LEU A 275 -0.58 -2.96 -2.75
C LEU A 275 -0.38 -2.74 -4.26
N CYS A 276 -0.77 -3.71 -5.07
CA CYS A 276 -0.70 -3.60 -6.53
C CYS A 276 -1.62 -2.53 -7.07
N THR A 277 -2.89 -2.52 -6.64
CA THR A 277 -3.85 -1.51 -7.07
C THR A 277 -3.38 -0.10 -6.69
N GLY A 278 -2.85 0.06 -5.47
CA GLY A 278 -2.25 1.31 -5.03
C GLY A 278 -1.10 1.76 -5.91
N SER A 279 -0.15 0.85 -6.18
CA SER A 279 1.04 1.15 -7.00
C SER A 279 0.70 1.46 -8.44
N ALA A 280 -0.18 0.67 -9.07
CA ALA A 280 -0.57 0.86 -10.47
C ALA A 280 -1.28 2.20 -10.67
N TRP A 281 -2.27 2.54 -9.84
CA TRP A 281 -2.98 3.81 -9.94
C TRP A 281 -2.15 5.02 -9.53
N TYR A 282 -1.21 4.87 -8.59
CA TYR A 282 -0.23 5.90 -8.30
C TYR A 282 0.66 6.18 -9.54
N ALA A 283 1.15 5.13 -10.20
CA ALA A 283 1.96 5.24 -11.40
C ALA A 283 1.19 5.92 -12.56
N ILE A 284 -0.08 5.56 -12.79
CA ILE A 284 -0.95 6.21 -13.78
C ILE A 284 -1.09 7.70 -13.48
N ARG A 285 -1.32 8.06 -12.22
CA ARG A 285 -1.44 9.47 -11.79
C ARG A 285 -0.16 10.26 -12.04
N GLN A 286 1.00 9.72 -11.62
CA GLN A 286 2.29 10.40 -11.81
C GLN A 286 2.61 10.59 -13.29
N LEU A 287 2.33 9.57 -14.10
CA LEU A 287 2.57 9.62 -15.55
C LEU A 287 1.60 10.56 -16.27
N ALA A 288 0.33 10.60 -15.89
CA ALA A 288 -0.65 11.53 -16.45
C ALA A 288 -0.35 13.00 -16.11
N GLY A 289 0.28 13.24 -14.97
CA GLY A 289 0.69 14.58 -14.51
C GLY A 289 2.10 14.99 -14.90
N ASP A 290 2.81 14.21 -15.74
CA ASP A 290 4.21 14.47 -16.13
C ASP A 290 5.14 14.70 -14.91
N ALA A 291 4.90 13.97 -13.81
CA ALA A 291 5.69 14.12 -12.60
C ALA A 291 7.12 13.62 -12.78
N ALA A 292 8.07 14.25 -12.09
CA ALA A 292 9.50 13.90 -12.21
C ALA A 292 9.83 12.47 -11.77
N ASP A 293 9.01 11.88 -10.89
CA ASP A 293 9.15 10.52 -10.39
C ASP A 293 8.28 9.49 -11.15
N ALA A 294 7.63 9.87 -12.26
CA ALA A 294 6.71 9.00 -13.00
C ALA A 294 7.36 7.68 -13.46
N GLU A 295 8.59 7.73 -13.99
CA GLU A 295 9.32 6.52 -14.39
C GLU A 295 9.62 5.60 -13.21
N PHE A 296 10.00 6.18 -12.07
CA PHE A 296 10.23 5.43 -10.84
C PHE A 296 8.93 4.76 -10.36
N ALA A 297 7.82 5.49 -10.32
CA ALA A 297 6.52 4.98 -9.92
C ALA A 297 6.03 3.85 -10.83
N VAL A 298 6.17 3.99 -12.16
CA VAL A 298 5.83 2.94 -13.14
C VAL A 298 6.68 1.69 -12.93
N THR A 299 7.98 1.88 -12.63
CA THR A 299 8.90 0.75 -12.41
C THR A 299 8.56 -0.01 -11.12
N VAL A 300 8.17 0.70 -10.05
CA VAL A 300 7.64 0.08 -8.80
C VAL A 300 6.37 -0.73 -9.10
N ALA A 301 5.41 -0.14 -9.81
CA ALA A 301 4.15 -0.79 -10.14
C ALA A 301 4.38 -2.06 -10.99
N ALA A 302 5.26 -2.01 -11.99
CA ALA A 302 5.59 -3.16 -12.83
C ALA A 302 6.23 -4.30 -12.03
N ALA A 303 7.14 -3.98 -11.10
CA ALA A 303 7.77 -4.98 -10.24
C ALA A 303 6.75 -5.63 -9.29
N ALA A 304 5.98 -4.83 -8.56
CA ALA A 304 5.01 -5.30 -7.57
C ALA A 304 3.86 -6.08 -8.22
N CYS A 305 3.20 -5.50 -9.22
CA CYS A 305 2.01 -6.10 -9.84
C CYS A 305 2.35 -7.36 -10.64
N GLY A 306 3.51 -7.39 -11.31
CA GLY A 306 3.94 -8.55 -12.08
C GLY A 306 4.13 -9.80 -11.23
N GLU A 307 4.62 -9.67 -10.00
CA GLU A 307 4.76 -10.82 -9.08
C GLU A 307 3.44 -11.19 -8.44
N ALA A 308 2.72 -10.21 -7.91
CA ALA A 308 1.50 -10.44 -7.15
C ALA A 308 0.37 -11.06 -7.99
N ALA A 309 0.22 -10.68 -9.26
CA ALA A 309 -0.78 -11.27 -10.14
C ALA A 309 -0.56 -12.78 -10.31
N VAL A 310 0.68 -13.21 -10.53
CA VAL A 310 1.01 -14.64 -10.64
C VAL A 310 0.80 -15.37 -9.33
N GLN A 311 1.21 -14.77 -8.19
CA GLN A 311 1.03 -15.36 -6.87
C GLN A 311 -0.46 -15.51 -6.53
N ASN A 312 -1.28 -14.49 -6.79
CA ASN A 312 -2.72 -14.52 -6.49
C ASN A 312 -3.47 -15.49 -7.40
N ALA A 313 -3.11 -15.58 -8.69
CA ALA A 313 -3.69 -16.55 -9.60
C ALA A 313 -3.32 -18.00 -9.22
N ALA A 314 -2.09 -18.25 -8.80
CA ALA A 314 -1.68 -19.54 -8.27
C ALA A 314 -2.40 -19.88 -6.95
N GLU A 315 -2.59 -18.87 -6.08
CA GLU A 315 -3.32 -19.01 -4.83
C GLU A 315 -4.81 -19.33 -5.07
N MET A 316 -5.42 -18.68 -6.08
CA MET A 316 -6.77 -18.98 -6.52
C MET A 316 -6.92 -20.46 -6.91
N ILE A 317 -6.01 -21.01 -7.74
CA ILE A 317 -6.03 -22.43 -8.11
C ILE A 317 -5.95 -23.31 -6.86
N GLN A 318 -5.03 -23.03 -5.96
CA GLN A 318 -4.82 -23.80 -4.74
C GLN A 318 -6.07 -23.79 -3.83
N LEU A 319 -6.70 -22.63 -3.65
CA LEU A 319 -7.86 -22.49 -2.77
C LEU A 319 -9.15 -23.07 -3.38
N HIS A 320 -9.21 -23.23 -4.70
CA HIS A 320 -10.29 -23.97 -5.38
C HIS A 320 -10.08 -25.49 -5.33
N GLY A 321 -8.87 -25.97 -5.01
CA GLY A 321 -8.54 -27.39 -4.98
C GLY A 321 -8.57 -28.02 -6.38
N GLY A 322 -8.96 -29.30 -6.48
CA GLY A 322 -8.89 -30.05 -7.73
C GLY A 322 -9.59 -29.40 -8.93
N ILE A 323 -10.74 -28.75 -8.72
CA ILE A 323 -11.47 -28.08 -9.80
C ILE A 323 -10.69 -26.92 -10.42
N GLY A 324 -9.93 -26.16 -9.61
CA GLY A 324 -9.12 -25.04 -10.06
C GLY A 324 -7.99 -25.42 -11.03
N TYR A 325 -7.60 -26.72 -11.01
CA TYR A 325 -6.54 -27.27 -11.87
C TYR A 325 -7.06 -27.80 -13.21
N THR A 326 -8.36 -27.84 -13.40
CA THR A 326 -8.99 -28.43 -14.60
C THR A 326 -9.47 -27.38 -15.59
N TRP A 327 -9.66 -27.79 -16.85
CA TRP A 327 -10.29 -26.96 -17.89
C TRP A 327 -11.78 -26.69 -17.63
N GLU A 328 -12.39 -27.37 -16.66
CA GLU A 328 -13.78 -27.11 -16.24
C GLU A 328 -13.91 -25.80 -15.44
N HIS A 329 -12.76 -25.23 -14.97
CA HIS A 329 -12.71 -23.97 -14.25
C HIS A 329 -11.75 -23.00 -14.91
N PHE A 330 -12.04 -21.69 -14.81
CA PHE A 330 -11.27 -20.63 -15.48
C PHE A 330 -10.02 -20.17 -14.69
N ALA A 331 -9.79 -20.66 -13.47
CA ALA A 331 -8.68 -20.20 -12.60
C ALA A 331 -7.31 -20.24 -13.29
N HIS A 332 -7.04 -21.32 -14.06
CA HIS A 332 -5.77 -21.45 -14.75
C HIS A 332 -5.56 -20.42 -15.89
N LEU A 333 -6.64 -19.82 -16.42
CA LEU A 333 -6.54 -18.78 -17.44
C LEU A 333 -5.94 -17.49 -16.88
N TYR A 334 -6.32 -17.12 -15.63
CA TYR A 334 -5.72 -16.00 -14.92
C TYR A 334 -4.22 -16.22 -14.67
N LEU A 335 -3.83 -17.43 -14.27
CA LEU A 335 -2.40 -17.74 -14.09
C LEU A 335 -1.62 -17.64 -15.40
N ARG A 336 -2.19 -18.12 -16.51
CA ARG A 336 -1.58 -18.06 -17.84
C ARG A 336 -1.40 -16.60 -18.29
N ARG A 337 -2.43 -15.76 -18.17
CA ARG A 337 -2.40 -14.34 -18.52
C ARG A 337 -1.39 -13.59 -17.63
N ALA A 338 -1.47 -13.74 -16.32
CA ALA A 338 -0.56 -13.08 -15.38
C ALA A 338 0.91 -13.45 -15.65
N LYS A 339 1.17 -14.74 -15.93
CA LYS A 339 2.53 -15.21 -16.23
C LYS A 339 3.06 -14.73 -17.57
N ALA A 340 2.22 -14.70 -18.61
CA ALA A 340 2.61 -14.17 -19.92
C ALA A 340 2.94 -12.66 -19.83
N ASN A 341 2.12 -11.90 -19.11
CA ASN A 341 2.30 -10.46 -18.90
C ASN A 341 3.64 -10.12 -18.24
N GLN A 342 4.17 -10.99 -17.35
CA GLN A 342 5.46 -10.76 -16.71
C GLN A 342 6.64 -10.56 -17.67
N TYR A 343 6.50 -10.93 -18.93
CA TYR A 343 7.60 -10.91 -19.90
C TYR A 343 7.41 -9.86 -21.02
N LEU A 344 6.28 -9.14 -21.06
CA LEU A 344 6.01 -8.26 -22.20
C LEU A 344 6.88 -7.00 -22.22
N PHE A 345 7.04 -6.29 -21.09
CA PHE A 345 7.79 -5.03 -21.04
C PHE A 345 8.88 -5.04 -19.96
N GLY A 346 9.43 -6.18 -19.69
CA GLY A 346 10.46 -6.41 -18.68
C GLY A 346 9.97 -7.30 -17.54
N THR A 347 10.87 -8.10 -17.00
CA THR A 347 10.57 -8.97 -15.85
C THR A 347 10.51 -8.17 -14.55
N PRO A 348 9.78 -8.63 -13.52
CA PRO A 348 9.81 -8.00 -12.20
C PRO A 348 11.22 -7.84 -11.64
N SER A 349 12.09 -8.84 -11.85
CA SER A 349 13.50 -8.76 -11.44
C SER A 349 14.26 -7.65 -12.17
N ALA A 350 14.05 -7.46 -13.48
CA ALA A 350 14.66 -6.36 -14.22
C ALA A 350 14.20 -4.99 -13.71
N HIS A 351 12.92 -4.86 -13.39
CA HIS A 351 12.39 -3.64 -12.80
C HIS A 351 12.96 -3.38 -11.40
N ARG A 352 13.04 -4.40 -10.52
CA ARG A 352 13.68 -4.27 -9.20
C ARG A 352 15.14 -3.85 -9.31
N ASN A 353 15.91 -4.47 -10.21
CA ASN A 353 17.30 -4.12 -10.42
C ASN A 353 17.46 -2.65 -10.83
N ARG A 354 16.60 -2.14 -11.72
CA ARG A 354 16.61 -0.74 -12.14
C ARG A 354 16.34 0.19 -10.97
N LEU A 355 15.34 -0.10 -10.14
CA LEU A 355 15.01 0.68 -8.95
C LEU A 355 16.15 0.70 -7.93
N GLY A 356 16.69 -0.48 -7.58
CA GLY A 356 17.76 -0.57 -6.61
C GLY A 356 19.03 0.13 -7.06
N THR A 357 19.36 0.04 -8.36
CA THR A 357 20.50 0.77 -8.93
C THR A 357 20.28 2.27 -8.87
N ALA A 358 19.10 2.76 -9.25
CA ALA A 358 18.77 4.19 -9.20
C ALA A 358 18.90 4.75 -7.77
N VAL A 359 18.41 4.03 -6.75
CA VAL A 359 18.56 4.44 -5.34
C VAL A 359 20.01 4.39 -4.89
N ALA A 360 20.76 3.35 -5.27
CA ALA A 360 22.18 3.22 -4.89
C ALA A 360 23.07 4.31 -5.50
N GLU A 361 22.76 4.77 -6.71
CA GLU A 361 23.51 5.81 -7.45
C GLU A 361 23.12 7.24 -7.02
N ASN A 362 21.83 7.49 -6.76
CA ASN A 362 21.31 8.83 -6.45
C ASN A 362 21.53 9.28 -4.99
N ARG A 363 22.63 8.90 -4.37
CA ARG A 363 22.99 9.26 -2.99
C ARG A 363 23.11 10.75 -2.70
N SER A 364 23.22 11.61 -3.71
CA SER A 364 23.49 13.04 -3.55
C SER A 364 22.28 13.95 -3.72
N THR A 365 21.18 13.43 -4.23
CA THR A 365 19.93 14.17 -4.33
C THR A 365 18.99 13.70 -3.24
N ALA A 366 18.98 14.40 -2.10
CA ALA A 366 17.89 14.31 -1.15
C ALA A 366 16.59 14.58 -1.92
N THR A 367 15.93 13.52 -2.34
CA THR A 367 14.62 13.62 -2.98
C THR A 367 13.69 14.15 -1.90
N GLU A 368 13.16 15.35 -2.12
CA GLU A 368 12.19 15.94 -1.20
C GLU A 368 11.06 14.94 -0.99
N THR A 369 10.81 14.62 0.26
CA THR A 369 9.71 13.74 0.67
C THR A 369 8.41 14.39 0.21
N VAL A 370 7.72 13.80 -0.76
CA VAL A 370 6.43 14.31 -1.25
C VAL A 370 5.36 13.93 -0.23
N SER A 371 5.10 14.84 0.70
CA SER A 371 3.91 14.77 1.55
C SER A 371 2.67 15.11 0.72
N VAL A 372 1.57 14.40 0.94
CA VAL A 372 0.25 14.66 0.30
C VAL A 372 -0.19 16.11 0.47
N VAL A 373 0.29 16.79 1.51
CA VAL A 373 -0.14 18.14 1.91
C VAL A 373 0.74 19.24 1.31
N THR A 374 1.93 18.96 0.76
CA THR A 374 2.90 20.01 0.37
C THR A 374 2.78 20.50 -1.06
N GLN A 375 1.80 20.08 -1.85
CA GLN A 375 1.62 20.57 -3.25
C GLN A 375 0.77 21.83 -3.39
N GLY A 376 0.27 22.40 -2.30
CA GLY A 376 -0.27 23.76 -2.25
C GLY A 376 0.08 24.31 -0.87
N GLY A 377 0.78 25.43 -0.78
CA GLY A 377 1.20 26.02 0.49
C GLY A 377 0.05 25.99 1.50
N SER A 378 0.16 25.13 2.54
CA SER A 378 -0.83 25.09 3.61
C SER A 378 -0.58 26.27 4.54
N PRO A 379 -1.56 27.17 4.73
CA PRO A 379 -1.41 28.27 5.68
C PRO A 379 -0.99 27.79 7.07
N ALA A 380 -1.40 26.57 7.46
CA ALA A 380 -1.01 25.98 8.73
C ALA A 380 0.49 25.60 8.78
N LEU A 381 1.06 25.06 7.68
CA LEU A 381 2.50 24.80 7.62
C LEU A 381 3.34 26.07 7.58
N ASP A 382 2.89 27.10 6.88
CA ASP A 382 3.56 28.39 6.86
C ASP A 382 3.55 29.04 8.25
N ASP A 383 2.47 28.86 9.00
CA ASP A 383 2.37 29.31 10.40
C ASP A 383 3.31 28.49 11.30
N LEU A 384 3.37 27.17 11.13
CA LEU A 384 4.32 26.30 11.84
C LEU A 384 5.77 26.70 11.56
N HIS A 385 6.13 26.91 10.30
CA HIS A 385 7.49 27.28 9.92
C HIS A 385 7.93 28.62 10.57
N ARG A 386 7.04 29.63 10.58
CA ARG A 386 7.29 30.89 11.27
C ARG A 386 7.47 30.68 12.78
N TRP A 387 6.57 29.93 13.39
CA TRP A 387 6.64 29.62 14.81
C TRP A 387 7.91 28.87 15.17
N LEU A 388 8.32 27.88 14.37
CA LEU A 388 9.56 27.13 14.59
C LEU A 388 10.80 28.01 14.46
N ALA A 389 10.83 28.93 13.49
CA ALA A 389 11.95 29.87 13.32
C ALA A 389 12.15 30.77 14.55
N ASP A 390 11.06 31.14 15.25
CA ASP A 390 11.10 31.99 16.43
C ASP A 390 11.37 31.23 17.75
N ASN A 391 11.11 29.91 17.79
CA ASN A 391 11.06 29.14 19.03
C ASN A 391 12.10 28.00 19.12
N VAL A 392 12.62 27.48 18.00
CA VAL A 392 13.65 26.44 17.99
C VAL A 392 15.02 27.09 18.13
N THR A 393 15.74 26.73 19.18
CA THR A 393 17.10 27.19 19.47
C THR A 393 18.11 26.07 19.29
N ASP A 394 19.40 26.42 19.11
CA ASP A 394 20.49 25.43 19.06
C ASP A 394 20.52 24.54 20.32
N GLU A 395 20.12 25.08 21.47
CA GLU A 395 20.02 24.34 22.72
C GLU A 395 18.92 23.26 22.67
N VAL A 396 17.76 23.55 22.06
CA VAL A 396 16.69 22.59 21.85
C VAL A 396 17.12 21.51 20.85
N ILE A 397 17.80 21.89 19.77
CA ILE A 397 18.34 20.96 18.78
C ILE A 397 19.44 20.08 19.37
N GLY A 398 20.32 20.64 20.21
CA GLY A 398 21.44 19.91 20.82
C GLY A 398 21.06 18.93 21.94
N ASP A 399 19.86 19.06 22.51
CA ASP A 399 19.39 18.23 23.61
C ASP A 399 18.58 17.02 23.12
N HIS A 400 19.26 16.07 22.46
CA HIS A 400 18.62 14.88 21.87
C HIS A 400 18.61 13.66 22.79
N ALA A 401 19.30 13.70 23.94
CA ALA A 401 19.43 12.54 24.82
C ALA A 401 18.09 12.21 25.49
N ALA A 402 17.53 11.04 25.17
CA ALA A 402 16.46 10.49 25.97
C ALA A 402 16.96 10.28 27.41
N PRO A 403 16.21 10.67 28.45
CA PRO A 403 16.59 10.42 29.80
C PRO A 403 16.63 8.90 30.06
N PRO A 404 17.47 8.42 31.01
CA PRO A 404 17.38 7.04 31.44
C PRO A 404 15.97 6.68 31.91
N PRO A 405 15.55 5.42 31.79
CA PRO A 405 14.22 4.97 32.22
C PRO A 405 13.90 5.45 33.64
N GLY A 406 12.75 6.11 33.80
CA GLY A 406 12.31 6.68 35.10
C GLY A 406 12.86 8.08 35.42
N ALA A 407 13.77 8.64 34.65
CA ALA A 407 14.26 10.00 34.83
C ALA A 407 13.39 11.03 34.08
N LYS A 408 13.40 12.28 34.54
CA LYS A 408 12.73 13.39 33.85
C LYS A 408 13.59 13.92 32.71
N TYR A 409 12.96 14.46 31.68
CA TYR A 409 13.66 15.24 30.66
C TYR A 409 14.40 16.42 31.26
N SER A 410 15.40 16.91 30.55
CA SER A 410 16.10 18.12 30.89
C SER A 410 15.14 19.32 31.03
N PRO A 411 15.48 20.36 31.78
CA PRO A 411 14.66 21.58 31.84
C PRO A 411 14.43 22.20 30.46
N VAL A 412 15.39 22.09 29.55
CA VAL A 412 15.28 22.59 28.15
C VAL A 412 14.18 21.86 27.39
N ARG A 413 14.22 20.52 27.43
CA ARG A 413 13.20 19.70 26.78
C ARG A 413 11.81 19.85 27.42
N GLN A 414 11.72 19.91 28.72
CA GLN A 414 10.45 20.18 29.40
C GLN A 414 9.87 21.55 29.01
N GLY A 415 10.73 22.57 28.97
CA GLY A 415 10.35 23.91 28.50
C GLY A 415 9.91 23.92 27.03
N TRP A 416 10.59 23.15 26.16
CA TRP A 416 10.22 23.00 24.77
C TRP A 416 8.84 22.35 24.61
N TYR A 417 8.59 21.22 25.25
CA TYR A 417 7.30 20.50 25.16
C TYR A 417 6.14 21.34 25.68
N ARG A 418 6.36 22.14 26.73
CA ARG A 418 5.36 23.08 27.22
C ARG A 418 5.04 24.15 26.17
N ARG A 419 6.05 24.80 25.59
CA ARG A 419 5.82 25.79 24.52
C ARG A 419 5.13 25.20 23.31
N LEU A 420 5.53 23.98 22.88
CA LEU A 420 4.91 23.25 21.78
C LEU A 420 3.41 23.00 22.05
N GLY A 421 3.09 22.58 23.28
CA GLY A 421 1.71 22.36 23.72
C GLY A 421 0.89 23.65 23.85
N GLU A 422 1.47 24.71 24.44
CA GLU A 422 0.82 26.03 24.55
C GLU A 422 0.51 26.65 23.18
N ALA A 423 1.36 26.40 22.20
CA ALA A 423 1.14 26.83 20.81
C ALA A 423 0.18 25.91 20.03
N GLY A 424 -0.24 24.78 20.60
CA GLY A 424 -1.15 23.81 19.99
C GLY A 424 -0.50 22.89 18.95
N TRP A 425 0.82 22.96 18.76
CA TRP A 425 1.54 22.16 17.79
C TRP A 425 1.88 20.72 18.27
N ALA A 426 1.80 20.50 19.60
CA ALA A 426 1.96 19.15 20.17
C ALA A 426 0.79 18.22 19.76
N THR A 427 -0.39 18.79 19.57
CA THR A 427 -1.65 18.09 19.27
C THR A 427 -2.47 18.84 18.24
N PRO A 428 -1.94 19.06 17.02
CA PRO A 428 -2.48 20.03 16.07
C PRO A 428 -3.93 19.73 15.61
N THR A 429 -4.36 18.47 15.66
CA THR A 429 -5.71 18.05 15.28
C THR A 429 -6.75 18.16 16.40
N TRP A 430 -6.32 18.42 17.66
CA TRP A 430 -7.29 18.55 18.76
C TRP A 430 -8.01 19.89 18.71
N PRO A 431 -9.22 19.99 19.32
CA PRO A 431 -9.90 21.26 19.50
C PRO A 431 -9.03 22.28 20.21
N THR A 432 -9.17 23.56 19.85
CA THR A 432 -8.38 24.65 20.40
C THR A 432 -8.56 24.84 21.91
N GLU A 433 -9.78 24.60 22.40
CA GLU A 433 -10.09 24.65 23.83
C GLU A 433 -9.33 23.62 24.68
N TYR A 434 -8.81 22.54 24.07
CA TYR A 434 -8.06 21.48 24.75
C TYR A 434 -6.56 21.46 24.39
N GLY A 435 -6.04 22.56 23.83
CA GLY A 435 -4.62 22.72 23.57
C GLY A 435 -4.19 22.26 22.19
N GLY A 436 -5.13 22.14 21.23
CA GLY A 436 -4.86 21.88 19.81
C GLY A 436 -4.99 23.12 18.94
N ARG A 437 -5.01 22.90 17.62
CA ARG A 437 -5.23 23.95 16.62
C ARG A 437 -6.49 23.73 15.77
N GLY A 438 -7.21 22.62 15.99
CA GLY A 438 -8.40 22.27 15.23
C GLY A 438 -8.13 21.96 13.76
N LEU A 439 -6.88 21.58 13.40
CA LEU A 439 -6.50 21.27 12.03
C LEU A 439 -7.15 19.96 11.57
N GLY A 440 -7.43 19.88 10.29
CA GLY A 440 -7.80 18.62 9.65
C GLY A 440 -6.70 17.56 9.77
N ARG A 441 -7.06 16.29 9.54
CA ARG A 441 -6.16 15.15 9.67
C ARG A 441 -4.89 15.31 8.82
N ASP A 442 -5.03 15.78 7.59
CA ASP A 442 -3.91 15.88 6.64
C ASP A 442 -2.95 17.01 7.02
N GLU A 443 -3.49 18.19 7.34
CA GLU A 443 -2.68 19.34 7.78
C GLU A 443 -2.00 19.07 9.13
N GLY A 444 -2.73 18.47 10.07
CA GLY A 444 -2.18 18.06 11.36
C GLY A 444 -1.10 17.00 11.24
N GLY A 445 -1.29 16.02 10.35
CA GLY A 445 -0.30 15.00 10.03
C GLY A 445 0.98 15.59 9.43
N ALA A 446 0.83 16.53 8.50
CA ALA A 446 1.97 17.24 7.91
C ALA A 446 2.74 18.09 8.94
N ALA A 447 2.04 18.73 9.86
CA ALA A 447 2.67 19.48 10.94
C ALA A 447 3.49 18.56 11.87
N VAL A 448 2.96 17.41 12.26
CA VAL A 448 3.68 16.42 13.08
C VAL A 448 4.92 15.89 12.34
N GLU A 449 4.80 15.60 11.05
CA GLU A 449 5.94 15.12 10.24
C GLU A 449 7.03 16.19 10.10
N GLU A 450 6.66 17.47 9.96
CA GLU A 450 7.63 18.57 9.92
C GLU A 450 8.38 18.71 11.24
N LEU A 451 7.69 18.55 12.39
CA LEU A 451 8.33 18.52 13.70
C LEU A 451 9.34 17.37 13.84
N ARG A 452 8.93 16.16 13.37
CA ARG A 452 9.78 14.96 13.37
C ARG A 452 11.01 15.14 12.49
N ARG A 453 10.82 15.65 11.28
CA ARG A 453 11.92 15.92 10.34
C ARG A 453 12.98 16.88 10.91
N ARG A 454 12.57 17.81 11.77
CA ARG A 454 13.48 18.72 12.50
C ARG A 454 14.01 18.16 13.79
N GLY A 455 13.58 16.97 14.23
CA GLY A 455 13.99 16.35 15.50
C GLY A 455 13.50 17.11 16.74
N VAL A 456 12.37 17.81 16.63
CA VAL A 456 11.79 18.63 17.70
C VAL A 456 10.37 18.22 18.07
N ASP A 457 9.94 17.05 17.65
CA ASP A 457 8.65 16.43 17.98
C ASP A 457 8.57 15.95 19.43
N ARG A 458 7.40 15.43 19.82
CA ARG A 458 7.17 14.83 21.15
C ARG A 458 7.93 13.51 21.26
N PRO A 459 8.39 13.15 22.48
CA PRO A 459 9.12 11.92 22.70
C PRO A 459 8.24 10.69 22.58
N GLU A 460 8.86 9.54 22.33
CA GLU A 460 8.17 8.25 22.19
C GLU A 460 7.36 7.88 23.45
N GLU A 461 7.82 8.25 24.64
CA GLU A 461 7.14 8.00 25.90
C GLU A 461 5.79 8.73 26.04
N ASP A 462 5.55 9.76 25.25
CA ASP A 462 4.27 10.47 25.21
C ASP A 462 3.27 9.86 24.23
N PHE A 463 3.67 8.80 23.52
CA PHE A 463 2.85 8.11 22.53
C PHE A 463 1.47 7.72 23.08
N VAL A 464 1.43 7.06 24.24
CA VAL A 464 0.17 6.62 24.86
C VAL A 464 -0.70 7.83 25.23
N GLY A 465 -0.10 8.91 25.72
CA GLY A 465 -0.84 10.12 26.08
C GLY A 465 -1.46 10.81 24.87
N VAL A 466 -0.62 11.21 23.92
CA VAL A 466 -1.03 12.06 22.79
C VAL A 466 -1.88 11.31 21.77
N TRP A 467 -1.50 10.06 21.45
CA TRP A 467 -2.13 9.33 20.35
C TRP A 467 -3.22 8.36 20.78
N LEU A 468 -3.27 7.97 22.07
CA LEU A 468 -4.27 7.04 22.58
C LEU A 468 -5.20 7.70 23.59
N ALA A 469 -4.65 8.21 24.71
CA ALA A 469 -5.47 8.77 25.79
C ALA A 469 -6.23 10.01 25.34
N GLY A 470 -5.55 10.97 24.74
CA GLY A 470 -6.19 12.22 24.28
C GLY A 470 -7.37 11.99 23.34
N PRO A 471 -7.22 11.30 22.19
CA PRO A 471 -8.34 11.01 21.30
C PRO A 471 -9.45 10.20 21.95
N THR A 472 -9.12 9.28 22.87
CA THR A 472 -10.12 8.49 23.59
C THR A 472 -10.91 9.36 24.57
N ILE A 473 -10.25 10.27 25.32
CA ILE A 473 -10.90 11.21 26.22
C ILE A 473 -11.73 12.23 25.45
N LEU A 474 -11.24 12.74 24.31
CA LEU A 474 -12.00 13.63 23.43
C LEU A 474 -13.33 12.98 22.98
N GLN A 475 -13.29 11.69 22.65
CA GLN A 475 -14.46 10.96 22.14
C GLN A 475 -15.44 10.53 23.22
N TRP A 476 -14.95 10.08 24.39
CA TRP A 476 -15.75 9.40 25.41
C TRP A 476 -15.82 10.10 26.75
N GLY A 477 -14.97 11.10 26.99
CA GLY A 477 -14.89 11.82 28.25
C GLY A 477 -16.09 12.75 28.48
N SER A 478 -16.39 13.02 29.76
CA SER A 478 -17.22 14.16 30.16
C SER A 478 -16.46 15.46 29.92
N ASP A 479 -17.17 16.60 29.92
CA ASP A 479 -16.51 17.91 29.79
C ASP A 479 -15.50 18.14 30.92
N GLU A 480 -15.85 17.75 32.15
CA GLU A 480 -14.94 17.82 33.31
C GLU A 480 -13.66 16.96 33.09
N GLN A 481 -13.80 15.77 32.53
CA GLN A 481 -12.65 14.92 32.21
C GLN A 481 -11.79 15.54 31.09
N ARG A 482 -12.39 16.10 30.06
CA ARG A 482 -11.67 16.80 28.99
C ARG A 482 -10.90 17.99 29.52
N ASP A 483 -11.55 18.84 30.33
CA ASP A 483 -10.93 20.03 30.94
C ASP A 483 -9.79 19.67 31.90
N THR A 484 -9.94 18.55 32.63
CA THR A 484 -8.93 18.11 33.61
C THR A 484 -7.70 17.51 32.98
N TYR A 485 -7.86 16.65 31.96
CA TYR A 485 -6.77 15.81 31.47
C TYR A 485 -6.12 16.30 30.18
N LEU A 486 -6.89 16.93 29.27
CA LEU A 486 -6.35 17.24 27.92
C LEU A 486 -5.36 18.40 27.92
N PRO A 487 -5.61 19.57 28.55
CA PRO A 487 -4.66 20.67 28.51
C PRO A 487 -3.29 20.35 29.15
N PRO A 488 -3.20 19.70 30.33
CA PRO A 488 -1.90 19.27 30.89
C PRO A 488 -1.20 18.24 30.02
N LEU A 489 -1.95 17.32 29.40
CA LEU A 489 -1.40 16.33 28.46
C LEU A 489 -0.80 17.01 27.21
N ALA A 490 -1.50 17.98 26.62
CA ALA A 490 -0.99 18.75 25.48
C ALA A 490 0.34 19.46 25.83
N ARG A 491 0.49 19.98 27.06
CA ARG A 491 1.72 20.64 27.53
C ARG A 491 2.82 19.69 28.02
N GLY A 492 2.60 18.35 27.97
CA GLY A 492 3.58 17.36 28.43
C GLY A 492 3.76 17.29 29.94
N GLU A 493 2.78 17.76 30.70
CA GLU A 493 2.77 17.75 32.18
C GLU A 493 2.32 16.39 32.74
N HIS A 494 1.54 15.62 31.97
CA HIS A 494 1.05 14.29 32.33
C HIS A 494 1.54 13.23 31.33
N ARG A 495 2.03 12.11 31.84
CA ARG A 495 2.36 10.91 31.07
C ARG A 495 1.34 9.82 31.30
N TRP A 496 1.07 9.04 30.28
CA TRP A 496 0.03 8.02 30.30
C TRP A 496 0.59 6.65 29.90
N CYS A 497 0.04 5.59 30.50
CA CYS A 497 0.28 4.22 30.07
C CYS A 497 -1.03 3.49 29.75
N GLN A 498 -0.91 2.36 29.05
CA GLN A 498 -2.04 1.52 28.68
C GLN A 498 -2.07 0.26 29.55
N LEU A 499 -3.19 0.04 30.27
CA LEU A 499 -3.40 -1.05 31.21
C LEU A 499 -4.49 -1.99 30.67
N PHE A 500 -4.18 -2.67 29.54
CA PHE A 500 -5.13 -3.53 28.85
C PHE A 500 -4.81 -5.00 29.04
N SER A 501 -3.70 -5.46 28.49
CA SER A 501 -3.28 -6.86 28.46
C SER A 501 -3.02 -7.43 29.85
N GLU A 502 -3.32 -8.72 30.01
CA GLU A 502 -3.04 -9.51 31.22
C GLU A 502 -2.23 -10.74 30.85
N PRO A 503 -1.56 -11.43 31.80
CA PRO A 503 -0.84 -12.67 31.49
C PRO A 503 -1.70 -13.73 30.79
N GLY A 504 -3.00 -13.78 31.07
CA GLY A 504 -3.97 -14.68 30.42
C GLY A 504 -4.80 -14.07 29.30
N ALA A 505 -4.64 -12.77 28.97
CA ALA A 505 -5.49 -12.05 28.01
C ALA A 505 -4.69 -11.03 27.20
N GLY A 506 -3.97 -11.52 26.17
CA GLY A 506 -3.28 -10.71 25.17
C GLY A 506 -4.12 -10.53 23.91
N SER A 507 -3.94 -11.40 22.91
CA SER A 507 -4.74 -11.36 21.66
C SER A 507 -6.24 -11.54 21.91
N ASP A 508 -6.65 -12.34 22.88
CA ASP A 508 -8.03 -12.41 23.38
C ASP A 508 -8.28 -11.43 24.54
N LEU A 509 -8.07 -10.15 24.27
CA LEU A 509 -8.17 -9.08 25.26
C LEU A 509 -9.52 -9.07 26.00
N ALA A 510 -10.61 -9.42 25.33
CA ALA A 510 -11.93 -9.49 25.96
C ALA A 510 -12.03 -10.52 27.10
N SER A 511 -11.05 -11.42 27.22
CA SER A 511 -10.96 -12.39 28.32
C SER A 511 -10.23 -11.84 29.55
N LEU A 512 -9.97 -10.54 29.64
CA LEU A 512 -9.39 -9.90 30.81
C LEU A 512 -10.19 -10.20 32.10
N SER A 513 -9.48 -10.39 33.21
CA SER A 513 -10.00 -10.81 34.50
C SER A 513 -9.79 -9.80 35.63
N THR A 514 -8.96 -8.74 35.44
CA THR A 514 -8.86 -7.63 36.39
C THR A 514 -10.25 -7.15 36.76
N SER A 515 -10.63 -7.26 38.02
CA SER A 515 -11.97 -6.97 38.54
C SER A 515 -12.07 -5.53 39.01
N ALA A 516 -13.24 -4.93 38.82
CA ALA A 516 -13.63 -3.69 39.48
C ALA A 516 -14.99 -3.89 40.13
N VAL A 517 -15.00 -3.98 41.47
CA VAL A 517 -16.21 -4.22 42.25
C VAL A 517 -16.65 -2.91 42.90
N ARG A 518 -17.91 -2.57 42.72
CA ARG A 518 -18.48 -1.34 43.30
C ARG A 518 -18.58 -1.50 44.82
N ILE A 519 -17.96 -0.60 45.56
CA ILE A 519 -17.98 -0.60 47.04
C ILE A 519 -19.01 0.36 47.64
N ASP A 520 -19.31 1.42 46.89
CA ASP A 520 -20.42 2.38 47.20
C ASP A 520 -20.82 3.11 45.90
N ASP A 521 -21.65 4.15 46.03
CA ASP A 521 -22.17 4.86 44.83
C ASP A 521 -21.09 5.59 44.03
N ASP A 522 -19.97 5.92 44.65
CA ASP A 522 -18.94 6.78 44.10
C ASP A 522 -17.58 6.06 43.89
N ARG A 523 -17.41 4.82 44.33
CA ARG A 523 -16.09 4.17 44.34
C ARG A 523 -16.12 2.72 43.90
N TRP A 524 -15.02 2.32 43.26
CA TRP A 524 -14.72 0.96 42.82
C TRP A 524 -13.46 0.41 43.49
N LEU A 525 -13.45 -0.86 43.87
CA LEU A 525 -12.29 -1.59 44.32
C LEU A 525 -11.74 -2.42 43.18
N VAL A 526 -10.51 -2.14 42.76
CA VAL A 526 -9.87 -2.79 41.63
C VAL A 526 -8.78 -3.74 42.07
N ASN A 527 -8.83 -4.98 41.55
CA ASN A 527 -7.86 -6.01 41.81
C ASN A 527 -7.47 -6.74 40.51
N GLY A 528 -6.18 -6.96 40.25
CA GLY A 528 -5.70 -7.68 39.09
C GLY A 528 -4.23 -7.40 38.78
N GLN A 529 -3.84 -7.86 37.57
CA GLN A 529 -2.50 -7.67 37.04
C GLN A 529 -2.57 -7.29 35.57
N LYS A 530 -1.83 -6.26 35.20
CA LYS A 530 -1.62 -5.85 33.82
C LYS A 530 -0.17 -6.10 33.39
N ILE A 531 0.04 -6.35 32.11
CA ILE A 531 1.36 -6.64 31.55
C ILE A 531 1.52 -5.94 30.20
N TRP A 532 2.74 -5.78 29.73
CA TRP A 532 3.10 -5.08 28.49
C TRP A 532 2.72 -3.60 28.51
N SER A 533 2.69 -3.01 29.71
CA SER A 533 2.35 -1.59 29.89
C SER A 533 3.58 -0.72 29.60
N SER A 534 3.62 -0.13 28.39
CA SER A 534 4.72 0.75 27.97
C SER A 534 4.83 1.95 28.90
N PHE A 535 6.05 2.22 29.37
CA PHE A 535 6.40 3.38 30.21
C PHE A 535 5.56 3.55 31.48
N ALA A 536 4.94 2.49 32.01
CA ALA A 536 4.11 2.57 33.21
C ALA A 536 4.90 3.03 34.47
N ASN A 537 6.21 2.78 34.48
CA ASN A 537 7.11 3.22 35.55
C ASN A 537 7.32 4.76 35.63
N THR A 538 6.93 5.49 34.61
CA THR A 538 7.01 6.96 34.54
C THR A 538 5.66 7.63 34.32
N ALA A 539 4.58 6.84 34.16
CA ALA A 539 3.25 7.34 33.90
C ALA A 539 2.58 7.93 35.15
N ASP A 540 1.89 9.05 34.98
CA ASP A 540 1.03 9.64 36.00
C ASP A 540 -0.36 9.00 35.97
N PHE A 541 -0.87 8.64 34.79
CA PHE A 541 -2.19 8.04 34.58
C PHE A 541 -2.15 6.81 33.70
N GLY A 542 -3.12 5.90 33.92
CA GLY A 542 -3.29 4.68 33.14
C GLY A 542 -4.68 4.57 32.52
N LEU A 543 -4.73 4.12 31.27
CA LEU A 543 -5.96 3.74 30.57
C LEU A 543 -6.33 2.31 30.97
N LEU A 544 -7.20 2.14 31.97
CA LEU A 544 -7.49 0.85 32.58
C LEU A 544 -8.78 0.23 32.05
N MET A 545 -8.69 -1.00 31.51
CA MET A 545 -9.85 -1.85 31.26
C MET A 545 -10.01 -2.87 32.40
N ALA A 546 -11.19 -2.92 33.03
CA ALA A 546 -11.48 -3.85 34.11
C ALA A 546 -12.90 -4.45 33.96
N ARG A 547 -13.10 -5.64 34.50
CA ARG A 547 -14.38 -6.36 34.49
C ARG A 547 -15.25 -5.94 35.66
N THR A 548 -16.36 -5.31 35.35
CA THR A 548 -17.35 -4.81 36.31
C THR A 548 -18.56 -5.75 36.46
N ASP A 549 -18.86 -6.57 35.44
CA ASP A 549 -19.94 -7.54 35.49
C ASP A 549 -19.55 -8.87 34.80
N PRO A 550 -19.19 -9.91 35.58
CA PRO A 550 -18.84 -11.21 35.03
C PRO A 550 -20.04 -12.07 34.59
N THR A 551 -21.27 -11.62 34.83
CA THR A 551 -22.50 -12.34 34.40
C THR A 551 -22.89 -12.04 32.96
N LEU A 552 -22.26 -11.04 32.35
CA LEU A 552 -22.41 -10.70 30.93
C LEU A 552 -21.41 -11.49 30.06
N PRO A 553 -21.65 -11.63 28.76
CA PRO A 553 -20.66 -12.19 27.83
C PRO A 553 -19.34 -11.44 27.87
N LYS A 554 -18.25 -12.07 27.44
CA LYS A 554 -16.87 -11.55 27.62
C LYS A 554 -16.65 -10.12 27.09
N HIS A 555 -17.32 -9.70 26.03
CA HIS A 555 -17.24 -8.33 25.49
C HIS A 555 -18.16 -7.36 26.21
N GLY A 556 -19.15 -7.83 26.93
CA GLY A 556 -19.96 -7.06 27.89
C GLY A 556 -19.31 -7.10 29.27
N GLY A 557 -19.79 -6.27 30.20
CA GLY A 557 -19.30 -6.29 31.60
C GLY A 557 -17.88 -5.82 31.78
N ILE A 558 -17.29 -5.13 30.79
CA ILE A 558 -16.02 -4.41 30.88
C ILE A 558 -16.30 -2.91 30.97
N THR A 559 -15.61 -2.25 31.89
CA THR A 559 -15.66 -0.79 32.05
C THR A 559 -14.26 -0.20 31.91
N TYR A 560 -14.19 1.05 31.50
CA TYR A 560 -12.95 1.76 31.24
C TYR A 560 -12.75 2.86 32.27
N PHE A 561 -11.53 3.00 32.82
CA PHE A 561 -11.21 3.97 33.85
C PHE A 561 -9.92 4.71 33.53
N LEU A 562 -9.84 5.96 33.98
CA LEU A 562 -8.64 6.78 34.01
C LEU A 562 -8.00 6.63 35.40
N LEU A 563 -6.99 5.75 35.52
CA LEU A 563 -6.38 5.40 36.78
C LEU A 563 -5.22 6.37 37.16
N ASP A 564 -5.22 6.98 38.33
CA ASP A 564 -4.01 7.64 38.88
C ASP A 564 -3.00 6.56 39.29
N MET A 565 -1.84 6.53 38.63
CA MET A 565 -0.81 5.53 38.87
C MET A 565 -0.13 5.65 40.23
N ARG A 566 -0.37 6.75 40.95
CA ARG A 566 0.11 6.97 42.32
C ARG A 566 -0.85 6.49 43.39
N SER A 567 -2.03 5.96 42.99
CA SER A 567 -3.02 5.42 43.94
C SER A 567 -2.42 4.30 44.80
N PRO A 568 -2.75 4.28 46.11
CA PRO A 568 -2.34 3.16 46.98
C PRO A 568 -2.78 1.82 46.41
N GLY A 569 -1.88 0.84 46.45
CA GLY A 569 -2.12 -0.51 45.89
C GLY A 569 -1.71 -0.69 44.43
N VAL A 570 -1.24 0.36 43.73
CA VAL A 570 -0.61 0.25 42.41
C VAL A 570 0.89 -0.02 42.58
N GLU A 571 1.37 -1.15 42.07
CA GLU A 571 2.79 -1.51 42.04
C GLU A 571 3.23 -1.77 40.62
N VAL A 572 4.29 -1.07 40.17
CA VAL A 572 4.86 -1.19 38.82
C VAL A 572 6.19 -1.93 38.89
N ARG A 573 6.35 -3.00 38.10
CA ARG A 573 7.57 -3.78 37.99
C ARG A 573 8.08 -3.78 36.55
N PRO A 574 9.33 -3.33 36.31
CA PRO A 574 9.93 -3.38 34.97
C PRO A 574 10.05 -4.82 34.47
N LEU A 575 9.69 -5.03 33.18
CA LEU A 575 9.79 -6.31 32.50
C LEU A 575 10.99 -6.26 31.54
N ARG A 576 12.05 -6.99 31.87
CA ARG A 576 13.26 -7.03 31.05
C ARG A 576 13.00 -7.79 29.76
N GLN A 577 13.22 -7.12 28.62
CA GLN A 577 13.04 -7.65 27.27
C GLN A 577 14.29 -8.33 26.75
N MET A 578 14.19 -8.97 25.58
CA MET A 578 15.32 -9.65 24.95
C MET A 578 16.45 -8.71 24.51
N THR A 579 16.17 -7.42 24.33
CA THR A 579 17.17 -6.37 24.09
C THR A 579 17.96 -5.98 25.34
N GLY A 580 17.51 -6.38 26.52
CA GLY A 580 18.04 -5.96 27.79
C GLY A 580 17.34 -4.75 28.42
N ASP A 581 16.55 -4.03 27.64
CA ASP A 581 15.76 -2.88 28.08
C ASP A 581 14.54 -3.31 28.91
N ALA A 582 13.89 -2.34 29.55
CA ALA A 582 12.68 -2.55 30.35
C ALA A 582 11.63 -1.44 30.05
N GLU A 583 11.33 -1.23 28.78
CA GLU A 583 10.29 -0.32 28.30
C GLU A 583 8.90 -0.76 28.78
N PHE A 584 8.64 -2.08 28.73
CA PHE A 584 7.38 -2.65 29.20
C PHE A 584 7.44 -2.99 30.69
N ASN A 585 6.26 -2.94 31.31
CA ASN A 585 6.11 -3.17 32.73
C ASN A 585 4.94 -4.13 33.01
N GLU A 586 5.02 -4.81 34.16
CA GLU A 586 3.90 -5.40 34.87
C GLU A 586 3.33 -4.38 35.84
N VAL A 587 2.02 -4.32 35.97
CA VAL A 587 1.31 -3.45 36.92
C VAL A 587 0.37 -4.29 37.77
N PHE A 588 0.66 -4.39 39.05
CA PHE A 588 -0.18 -5.07 40.01
C PHE A 588 -1.13 -4.08 40.67
N LEU A 589 -2.38 -4.46 40.77
CA LEU A 589 -3.46 -3.68 41.37
C LEU A 589 -4.01 -4.48 42.55
N THR A 590 -3.76 -4.00 43.77
CA THR A 590 -4.19 -4.66 44.99
C THR A 590 -5.03 -3.70 45.81
N ASP A 591 -6.33 -3.97 45.89
CA ASP A 591 -7.31 -3.16 46.61
C ASP A 591 -7.27 -1.66 46.24
N VAL A 592 -7.05 -1.37 44.94
CA VAL A 592 -6.96 0.02 44.47
C VAL A 592 -8.36 0.63 44.42
N VAL A 593 -8.54 1.75 45.15
CA VAL A 593 -9.80 2.48 45.15
C VAL A 593 -9.82 3.50 44.01
N VAL A 594 -10.77 3.35 43.10
CA VAL A 594 -10.96 4.23 41.94
C VAL A 594 -12.31 4.95 42.05
N PRO A 595 -12.37 6.29 41.95
CA PRO A 595 -13.64 7.02 41.98
C PRO A 595 -14.47 6.78 40.72
N ASP A 596 -15.81 6.81 40.82
CA ASP A 596 -16.69 6.64 39.65
C ASP A 596 -16.52 7.79 38.65
N SER A 597 -16.09 8.97 39.08
CA SER A 597 -15.74 10.11 38.20
C SER A 597 -14.54 9.81 37.28
N ALA A 598 -13.71 8.82 37.60
CA ALA A 598 -12.63 8.34 36.73
C ALA A 598 -13.12 7.34 35.65
N ARG A 599 -14.39 6.95 35.66
CA ARG A 599 -14.96 6.06 34.65
C ARG A 599 -15.11 6.81 33.32
N LEU A 600 -14.50 6.27 32.28
CA LEU A 600 -14.57 6.83 30.93
C LEU A 600 -15.63 6.11 30.08
N GLY A 601 -16.65 6.82 29.67
CA GLY A 601 -17.79 6.26 28.94
C GLY A 601 -18.76 5.45 29.82
N PRO A 602 -19.70 4.69 29.22
CA PRO A 602 -20.77 4.03 29.94
C PRO A 602 -20.30 2.80 30.73
N LEU A 603 -20.97 2.53 31.86
CA LEU A 603 -20.79 1.31 32.65
C LEU A 603 -21.02 0.08 31.74
N ASN A 604 -20.18 -0.93 31.84
CA ASN A 604 -20.17 -2.14 31.01
C ASN A 604 -19.99 -1.88 29.50
N GLY A 605 -19.68 -0.64 29.11
CA GLY A 605 -19.42 -0.23 27.72
C GLY A 605 -17.93 -0.12 27.34
N GLY A 606 -17.05 -0.44 28.28
CA GLY A 606 -15.60 -0.23 28.13
C GLY A 606 -14.95 -0.97 26.97
N TRP A 607 -15.57 -2.05 26.47
CA TRP A 607 -15.12 -2.71 25.26
C TRP A 607 -15.17 -1.79 24.03
N LYS A 608 -16.23 -1.00 23.86
CA LYS A 608 -16.34 -0.04 22.75
C LYS A 608 -15.28 1.05 22.87
N VAL A 609 -15.06 1.56 24.09
CA VAL A 609 -14.02 2.57 24.38
C VAL A 609 -12.63 1.99 24.05
N GLY A 610 -12.35 0.77 24.52
CA GLY A 610 -11.07 0.08 24.25
C GLY A 610 -10.82 -0.16 22.74
N ILE A 611 -11.84 -0.53 21.98
CA ILE A 611 -11.72 -0.69 20.53
C ILE A 611 -11.38 0.65 19.85
N SER A 612 -11.96 1.78 20.26
CA SER A 612 -11.59 3.08 19.71
C SER A 612 -10.13 3.44 20.03
N THR A 613 -9.65 3.16 21.25
CA THR A 613 -8.25 3.33 21.62
C THR A 613 -7.32 2.48 20.75
N LEU A 614 -7.65 1.20 20.54
CA LEU A 614 -6.86 0.28 19.68
C LEU A 614 -6.88 0.67 18.20
N MET A 615 -7.93 1.34 17.73
CA MET A 615 -7.94 1.91 16.37
C MET A 615 -6.97 3.09 16.26
N GLN A 616 -6.92 3.97 17.27
CA GLN A 616 -5.94 5.06 17.31
C GLN A 616 -4.49 4.54 17.38
N GLU A 617 -4.25 3.49 18.16
CA GLU A 617 -2.95 2.81 18.23
C GLU A 617 -2.47 2.35 16.85
N ARG A 618 -3.32 1.68 16.09
CA ARG A 618 -3.00 1.23 14.73
C ARG A 618 -2.67 2.38 13.79
N ASN A 619 -3.46 3.44 13.84
CA ASN A 619 -3.26 4.62 12.99
C ASN A 619 -1.93 5.32 13.29
N SER A 620 -1.55 5.41 14.56
CA SER A 620 -0.33 6.10 14.99
C SER A 620 0.94 5.29 14.76
N LEU A 621 0.88 3.94 14.89
CA LEU A 621 2.01 3.05 14.60
C LEU A 621 2.42 3.05 13.12
N THR A 622 1.57 3.49 12.22
CA THR A 622 1.82 3.46 10.77
C THR A 622 2.20 4.82 10.18
N GLY A 623 2.15 5.90 10.95
CA GLY A 623 2.48 7.26 10.49
C GLY A 623 1.56 7.81 9.40
N PRO A 624 1.77 9.05 8.91
CA PRO A 624 1.03 9.61 7.79
C PRO A 624 1.37 8.89 6.48
N PRO A 625 0.47 8.89 5.48
CA PRO A 625 0.74 8.33 4.16
C PRO A 625 1.70 9.24 3.38
N VAL A 626 2.98 8.91 3.41
CA VAL A 626 4.04 9.61 2.68
C VAL A 626 4.60 8.68 1.62
N VAL A 627 4.79 9.17 0.40
CA VAL A 627 5.52 8.46 -0.65
C VAL A 627 6.88 9.12 -0.82
N GLY A 628 7.94 8.38 -0.56
CA GLY A 628 9.29 8.90 -0.62
C GLY A 628 10.32 7.94 0.00
N PRO A 629 11.57 8.41 0.18
CA PRO A 629 12.62 7.60 0.80
C PRO A 629 12.21 7.08 2.19
N GLY A 630 12.51 5.81 2.46
CA GLY A 630 12.14 5.11 3.68
C GLY A 630 13.26 4.24 4.23
N VAL A 631 12.88 3.21 4.98
CA VAL A 631 13.84 2.27 5.61
C VAL A 631 14.66 1.50 4.56
N ALA A 632 14.04 1.12 3.44
CA ALA A 632 14.75 0.42 2.37
C ALA A 632 15.85 1.29 1.75
N ASP A 633 15.59 2.59 1.54
CA ASP A 633 16.61 3.53 1.02
C ASP A 633 17.79 3.68 1.98
N GLN A 634 17.50 3.79 3.27
CA GLN A 634 18.54 3.86 4.30
C GLN A 634 19.41 2.60 4.27
N LEU A 635 18.80 1.42 4.25
CA LEU A 635 19.51 0.15 4.21
C LEU A 635 20.31 -0.06 2.92
N ILE A 636 19.81 0.38 1.76
CA ILE A 636 20.57 0.40 0.51
C ILE A 636 21.79 1.32 0.68
N GLY A 637 21.62 2.48 1.29
CA GLY A 637 22.72 3.38 1.63
C GLY A 637 23.77 2.73 2.53
N GLU A 638 23.36 2.05 3.59
CA GLU A 638 24.23 1.32 4.51
C GLU A 638 24.97 0.16 3.78
N ALA A 639 24.25 -0.59 2.92
CA ALA A 639 24.81 -1.67 2.13
C ALA A 639 25.87 -1.19 1.13
N VAL A 640 25.63 -0.05 0.48
CA VAL A 640 26.62 0.55 -0.43
C VAL A 640 27.83 1.04 0.35
N ALA A 641 27.64 1.67 1.51
CA ALA A 641 28.73 2.17 2.35
C ALA A 641 29.61 1.06 2.94
N SER A 642 29.01 -0.07 3.30
CA SER A 642 29.73 -1.24 3.81
C SER A 642 30.34 -2.15 2.72
N GLY A 643 29.98 -1.95 1.45
CA GLY A 643 30.33 -2.84 0.34
C GLY A 643 29.42 -4.07 0.21
N ALA A 644 28.49 -4.29 1.12
CA ALA A 644 27.55 -5.42 1.09
C ALA A 644 26.57 -5.37 -0.10
N TRP A 645 26.40 -4.22 -0.75
CA TRP A 645 25.63 -4.09 -1.99
C TRP A 645 26.15 -4.97 -3.14
N GLN A 646 27.42 -5.36 -3.10
CA GLN A 646 28.00 -6.27 -4.09
C GLN A 646 27.55 -7.72 -3.90
N ASP A 647 27.10 -8.08 -2.72
CA ASP A 647 26.48 -9.38 -2.47
C ASP A 647 25.11 -9.45 -3.17
N ALA A 648 24.92 -10.48 -4.00
CA ALA A 648 23.70 -10.62 -4.81
C ALA A 648 22.47 -10.93 -3.95
N ASP A 649 22.61 -11.68 -2.85
CA ASP A 649 21.51 -12.01 -1.93
C ASP A 649 21.06 -10.76 -1.16
N VAL A 650 22.00 -10.01 -0.58
CA VAL A 650 21.72 -8.76 0.13
C VAL A 650 21.03 -7.78 -0.81
N ARG A 651 21.56 -7.62 -2.02
CA ARG A 651 20.98 -6.72 -3.02
C ARG A 651 19.55 -7.10 -3.43
N ASP A 652 19.30 -8.38 -3.72
CA ASP A 652 17.96 -8.85 -4.11
C ASP A 652 16.94 -8.64 -2.98
N ARG A 653 17.29 -8.95 -1.74
CA ARG A 653 16.44 -8.74 -0.56
C ARG A 653 16.12 -7.27 -0.34
N LEU A 654 17.08 -6.36 -0.51
CA LEU A 654 16.88 -4.92 -0.40
C LEU A 654 15.98 -4.38 -1.51
N GLN A 655 16.16 -4.87 -2.75
CA GLN A 655 15.33 -4.50 -3.89
C GLN A 655 13.87 -4.94 -3.73
N HIS A 656 13.64 -6.14 -3.21
CA HIS A 656 12.29 -6.60 -2.85
C HIS A 656 11.67 -5.72 -1.76
N MET A 657 12.45 -5.41 -0.71
CA MET A 657 11.98 -4.56 0.37
C MET A 657 11.62 -3.15 -0.11
N LEU A 658 12.42 -2.57 -1.01
CA LEU A 658 12.16 -1.26 -1.63
C LEU A 658 10.82 -1.24 -2.38
N VAL A 659 10.55 -2.27 -3.19
CA VAL A 659 9.29 -2.37 -3.94
C VAL A 659 8.10 -2.46 -2.99
N ASP A 660 8.16 -3.32 -1.97
CA ASP A 660 7.07 -3.50 -1.02
C ASP A 660 6.81 -2.25 -0.17
N GLU A 661 7.87 -1.54 0.24
CA GLU A 661 7.75 -0.27 0.97
C GLU A 661 7.08 0.80 0.10
N ARG A 662 7.49 0.97 -1.15
CA ARG A 662 6.87 1.92 -2.10
C ARG A 662 5.44 1.53 -2.45
N ALA A 663 5.15 0.24 -2.59
CA ALA A 663 3.80 -0.25 -2.83
C ALA A 663 2.87 0.05 -1.64
N LEU A 664 3.36 -0.13 -0.40
CA LEU A 664 2.61 0.23 0.81
C LEU A 664 2.35 1.73 0.89
N GLN A 665 3.34 2.56 0.57
CA GLN A 665 3.20 4.01 0.54
C GLN A 665 2.15 4.44 -0.49
N SER A 666 2.21 3.87 -1.71
CA SER A 666 1.25 4.15 -2.79
C SER A 666 -0.18 3.73 -2.44
N ALA A 667 -0.35 2.56 -1.82
CA ALA A 667 -1.66 2.09 -1.35
C ALA A 667 -2.21 2.98 -0.22
N SER A 668 -1.35 3.42 0.70
CA SER A 668 -1.71 4.34 1.77
C SER A 668 -2.11 5.71 1.24
N PHE A 669 -1.38 6.22 0.23
CA PHE A 669 -1.71 7.45 -0.48
C PHE A 669 -3.09 7.34 -1.15
N ARG A 670 -3.33 6.26 -1.92
CA ARG A 670 -4.63 6.03 -2.57
C ARG A 670 -5.78 6.01 -1.56
N ALA A 671 -5.59 5.36 -0.42
CA ALA A 671 -6.60 5.30 0.63
C ALA A 671 -6.87 6.66 1.28
N SER A 672 -5.87 7.55 1.37
CA SER A 672 -6.03 8.88 1.97
C SER A 672 -6.84 9.84 1.08
N VAL A 673 -6.77 9.69 -0.24
CA VAL A 673 -7.51 10.54 -1.19
C VAL A 673 -8.90 9.99 -1.55
N ALA A 674 -9.25 8.78 -1.13
CA ALA A 674 -10.54 8.15 -1.42
C ALA A 674 -11.61 8.57 -0.39
N ALA A 675 -12.63 9.31 -0.83
CA ALA A 675 -13.64 9.92 0.04
C ALA A 675 -14.55 8.93 0.81
N ASN A 676 -14.66 7.65 0.42
CA ASN A 676 -15.71 6.73 0.89
C ASN A 676 -15.23 5.33 1.32
N ARG A 677 -13.95 5.14 1.68
CA ARG A 677 -13.46 3.82 2.11
C ARG A 677 -13.46 3.66 3.63
N ASP A 678 -13.72 2.42 4.09
CA ASP A 678 -13.55 2.03 5.50
C ASP A 678 -12.07 2.18 5.90
N PRO A 679 -11.72 3.16 6.74
CA PRO A 679 -10.32 3.37 7.15
C PRO A 679 -9.71 2.14 7.83
N GLY A 680 -10.52 1.33 8.52
CA GLY A 680 -10.04 0.18 9.27
C GLY A 680 -9.47 -0.96 8.43
N ALA A 681 -9.82 -1.02 7.13
CA ALA A 681 -9.29 -2.03 6.22
C ALA A 681 -7.82 -1.75 5.87
N ILE A 682 -7.51 -0.55 5.43
CA ILE A 682 -6.15 -0.15 5.04
C ILE A 682 -5.21 -0.15 6.25
N ASP A 683 -5.69 0.23 7.45
CA ASP A 683 -4.85 0.26 8.65
C ASP A 683 -4.38 -1.13 9.06
N SER A 684 -5.23 -2.17 8.90
CA SER A 684 -4.81 -3.57 9.14
C SER A 684 -3.79 -4.06 8.12
N ILE A 685 -3.93 -3.66 6.84
CA ILE A 685 -2.97 -3.95 5.78
C ILE A 685 -1.64 -3.25 6.07
N ARG A 686 -1.67 -1.96 6.37
CA ARG A 686 -0.49 -1.17 6.73
C ARG A 686 0.26 -1.80 7.90
N LYS A 687 -0.46 -2.15 8.98
CA LYS A 687 0.14 -2.79 10.16
C LYS A 687 0.80 -4.13 9.80
N LEU A 688 0.16 -4.96 9.00
CA LEU A 688 0.70 -6.27 8.61
C LEU A 688 1.96 -6.14 7.75
N VAL A 689 1.93 -5.26 6.74
CA VAL A 689 3.06 -5.04 5.82
C VAL A 689 4.21 -4.32 6.52
N SER A 690 3.92 -3.29 7.33
CA SER A 690 4.96 -2.60 8.10
C SER A 690 5.68 -3.54 9.08
N ALA A 691 4.94 -4.47 9.73
CA ALA A 691 5.55 -5.46 10.61
C ALA A 691 6.52 -6.39 9.84
N ASP A 692 6.14 -6.83 8.64
CA ASP A 692 7.00 -7.64 7.76
C ASP A 692 8.25 -6.84 7.31
N LEU A 693 8.08 -5.59 6.92
CA LEU A 693 9.19 -4.71 6.53
C LEU A 693 10.19 -4.52 7.68
N HIS A 694 9.71 -4.30 8.91
CA HIS A 694 10.58 -4.21 10.09
C HIS A 694 11.32 -5.52 10.39
N GLU A 695 10.64 -6.66 10.24
CA GLU A 695 11.29 -7.96 10.42
C GLU A 695 12.39 -8.18 9.38
N ARG A 696 12.13 -7.89 8.11
CA ARG A 696 13.13 -7.98 7.04
C ARG A 696 14.28 -7.00 7.25
N ALA A 697 13.99 -5.76 7.64
CA ALA A 697 15.00 -4.74 7.95
C ALA A 697 15.94 -5.20 9.06
N GLY A 698 15.39 -5.74 10.16
CA GLY A 698 16.21 -6.26 11.27
C GLY A 698 17.14 -7.39 10.80
N ARG A 699 16.65 -8.31 10.00
CA ARG A 699 17.46 -9.40 9.42
C ARG A 699 18.57 -8.88 8.50
N ILE A 700 18.25 -7.94 7.61
CA ILE A 700 19.24 -7.38 6.68
C ILE A 700 20.31 -6.61 7.44
N ARG A 701 19.97 -5.82 8.45
CA ARG A 701 20.95 -5.03 9.25
C ARG A 701 22.05 -5.87 9.87
N VAL A 702 21.73 -7.05 10.38
CA VAL A 702 22.75 -7.95 10.94
C VAL A 702 23.61 -8.57 9.86
N ASP A 703 23.07 -8.80 8.67
CA ASP A 703 23.83 -9.34 7.52
C ASP A 703 24.77 -8.29 6.89
N LEU A 704 24.46 -6.98 7.06
CA LEU A 704 25.35 -5.90 6.59
C LEU A 704 26.65 -5.79 7.41
N ARG A 705 26.63 -6.23 8.67
CA ARG A 705 27.77 -6.15 9.63
C ARG A 705 27.81 -7.40 10.51
N PRO A 706 28.06 -8.59 9.94
CA PRO A 706 28.01 -9.85 10.68
C PRO A 706 29.02 -9.89 11.83
N GLU A 707 30.18 -9.24 11.70
CA GLU A 707 31.20 -9.15 12.74
C GLU A 707 30.69 -8.41 14.02
N LEU A 708 29.84 -7.40 13.86
CA LEU A 708 29.22 -6.67 14.98
C LEU A 708 28.02 -7.43 15.56
N THR A 709 27.51 -8.42 14.85
CA THR A 709 26.38 -9.24 15.32
C THR A 709 26.82 -10.34 16.27
N ILE A 710 27.98 -10.96 16.00
CA ILE A 710 28.49 -12.06 16.82
C ILE A 710 29.25 -11.61 18.06
N GLY A 711 29.67 -10.32 18.14
CA GLY A 711 30.37 -9.81 19.31
C GLY A 711 30.73 -8.34 19.20
N TRP A 712 30.79 -7.68 20.34
CA TRP A 712 31.27 -6.31 20.52
C TRP A 712 32.05 -6.19 21.87
N ALA A 713 32.75 -5.07 22.08
CA ALA A 713 33.52 -4.86 23.31
C ALA A 713 32.65 -4.92 24.57
N ALA A 714 33.13 -5.48 25.63
CA ALA A 714 32.34 -5.74 26.85
C ALA A 714 31.78 -4.48 27.52
N ASP A 715 32.42 -3.35 27.28
CA ASP A 715 32.06 -2.02 27.80
C ASP A 715 31.31 -1.15 26.74
N ALA A 716 31.11 -1.66 25.54
CA ALA A 716 30.39 -0.97 24.50
C ALA A 716 28.88 -1.31 24.52
N GLU A 717 28.08 -0.38 24.06
CA GLU A 717 26.65 -0.61 23.84
C GLU A 717 26.42 -1.63 22.74
N MET A 718 25.26 -2.33 22.81
CA MET A 718 24.82 -3.24 21.77
C MET A 718 24.73 -2.50 20.43
N PRO A 719 25.35 -3.00 19.36
CA PRO A 719 25.27 -2.37 18.04
C PRO A 719 23.82 -2.21 17.57
N ALA A 720 23.51 -1.08 16.94
CA ALA A 720 22.14 -0.73 16.50
C ALA A 720 21.52 -1.80 15.58
N GLY A 721 22.31 -2.41 14.70
CA GLY A 721 21.86 -3.52 13.86
C GLY A 721 21.42 -4.74 14.67
N THR A 722 22.20 -5.15 15.66
CA THR A 722 21.89 -6.27 16.56
C THR A 722 20.65 -5.95 17.41
N ARG A 723 20.53 -4.72 17.94
CA ARG A 723 19.33 -4.25 18.64
C ARG A 723 18.10 -4.33 17.73
N SER A 724 18.16 -3.79 16.52
CA SER A 724 17.06 -3.83 15.54
C SER A 724 16.62 -5.25 15.20
N PHE A 725 17.57 -6.20 15.12
CA PHE A 725 17.26 -7.62 14.92
C PHE A 725 16.49 -8.22 16.11
N LEU A 726 16.86 -7.90 17.33
CA LEU A 726 16.14 -8.38 18.52
C LEU A 726 14.75 -7.74 18.64
N GLU A 727 14.61 -6.47 18.27
CA GLU A 727 13.35 -5.72 18.35
C GLU A 727 12.35 -6.11 17.24
N MET A 728 12.79 -6.67 16.11
CA MET A 728 11.94 -6.90 14.93
C MET A 728 10.63 -7.64 15.24
N LYS A 729 10.63 -8.57 16.22
CA LYS A 729 9.43 -9.32 16.61
C LYS A 729 8.41 -8.50 17.40
N LYS A 730 8.84 -7.42 18.07
CA LYS A 730 7.93 -6.46 18.71
C LYS A 730 6.87 -5.98 17.72
N TYR A 731 7.27 -5.62 16.52
CA TYR A 731 6.37 -5.11 15.48
C TYR A 731 5.39 -6.16 14.95
N CYS A 732 5.74 -7.45 14.97
CA CYS A 732 4.84 -8.53 14.55
C CYS A 732 3.80 -8.88 15.62
N ILE A 733 4.01 -8.49 16.89
CA ILE A 733 3.21 -8.88 18.05
C ILE A 733 2.35 -7.72 18.56
N ALA A 734 2.94 -6.54 18.79
CA ALA A 734 2.27 -5.37 19.35
C ALA A 734 1.16 -4.83 18.42
N GLY A 735 0.15 -4.17 18.97
CA GLY A 735 -0.99 -3.62 18.20
C GLY A 735 -1.85 -4.67 17.51
N GLY A 736 -1.84 -5.91 18.03
CA GLY A 736 -2.46 -7.11 17.44
C GLY A 736 -1.50 -7.86 16.51
N THR A 737 -1.30 -9.16 16.80
CA THR A 737 -0.34 -9.98 16.05
C THR A 737 -0.66 -10.02 14.56
N SER A 738 0.33 -10.40 13.74
CA SER A 738 0.15 -10.58 12.30
C SER A 738 -1.00 -11.53 11.97
N GLU A 739 -1.24 -12.55 12.81
CA GLU A 739 -2.37 -13.49 12.67
C GLU A 739 -3.71 -12.81 12.99
N ILE A 740 -3.77 -11.92 13.99
CA ILE A 740 -4.96 -11.13 14.31
C ILE A 740 -5.27 -10.15 13.17
N GLN A 741 -4.27 -9.51 12.57
CA GLN A 741 -4.49 -8.63 11.41
C GLN A 741 -5.05 -9.43 10.21
N ARG A 742 -4.53 -10.64 9.94
CA ARG A 742 -5.08 -11.52 8.91
C ARG A 742 -6.54 -11.92 9.20
N ASN A 743 -6.88 -12.20 10.45
CA ASN A 743 -8.26 -12.46 10.85
C ASN A 743 -9.15 -11.25 10.62
N ILE A 744 -8.69 -10.03 10.96
CA ILE A 744 -9.44 -8.79 10.73
C ILE A 744 -9.68 -8.57 9.23
N ILE A 745 -8.65 -8.70 8.40
CA ILE A 745 -8.75 -8.58 6.95
C ILE A 745 -9.73 -9.62 6.40
N ALA A 746 -9.58 -10.89 6.79
CA ALA A 746 -10.44 -11.96 6.30
C ALA A 746 -11.92 -11.79 6.71
N GLU A 747 -12.17 -11.41 7.96
CA GLU A 747 -13.53 -11.40 8.52
C GLU A 747 -14.27 -10.07 8.30
N ARG A 748 -13.57 -8.93 8.38
CA ARG A 748 -14.20 -7.60 8.24
C ARG A 748 -14.11 -7.05 6.83
N VAL A 749 -12.97 -7.22 6.15
CA VAL A 749 -12.78 -6.71 4.78
C VAL A 749 -13.35 -7.69 3.76
N LEU A 750 -12.95 -8.97 3.86
CA LEU A 750 -13.40 -9.98 2.91
C LEU A 750 -14.74 -10.62 3.30
N GLY A 751 -15.27 -10.38 4.50
CA GLY A 751 -16.55 -10.91 4.95
C GLY A 751 -16.61 -12.43 5.10
N LEU A 752 -15.45 -13.08 5.30
CA LEU A 752 -15.39 -14.52 5.55
C LEU A 752 -15.97 -14.88 6.93
N PRO A 753 -16.52 -16.09 7.09
CA PRO A 753 -17.13 -16.48 8.35
C PRO A 753 -16.10 -16.56 9.47
N ARG A 754 -16.50 -16.14 10.66
CA ARG A 754 -15.72 -16.32 11.88
C ARG A 754 -15.62 -17.78 12.24
N GLU A 755 -14.58 -18.14 12.97
CA GLU A 755 -14.49 -19.43 13.60
C GLU A 755 -15.61 -19.61 14.64
N ALA A 756 -16.15 -20.82 14.76
CA ALA A 756 -17.21 -21.10 15.72
C ALA A 756 -16.67 -20.97 17.15
N ASP A 757 -17.27 -20.10 17.94
CA ASP A 757 -17.03 -20.00 19.39
C ASP A 757 -18.32 -20.42 20.12
N PRO A 758 -18.42 -21.66 20.63
CA PRO A 758 -19.60 -22.14 21.31
C PRO A 758 -19.90 -21.41 22.62
N ASP A 759 -18.90 -20.70 23.18
CA ASP A 759 -19.04 -19.95 24.41
C ASP A 759 -19.28 -18.45 24.19
N ARG A 760 -19.44 -18.01 22.96
CA ARG A 760 -19.52 -16.59 22.59
C ARG A 760 -20.56 -15.79 23.39
N ASN A 761 -21.72 -16.41 23.61
CA ASN A 761 -22.84 -15.75 24.29
C ASN A 761 -22.99 -16.18 25.76
N LYS A 762 -22.11 -17.05 26.27
CA LYS A 762 -22.13 -17.44 27.66
C LYS A 762 -21.64 -16.31 28.56
N PRO A 763 -22.18 -16.19 29.79
CA PRO A 763 -21.59 -15.34 30.82
C PRO A 763 -20.10 -15.59 30.99
N PHE A 764 -19.31 -14.54 31.25
CA PHE A 764 -17.87 -14.66 31.39
C PHE A 764 -17.47 -15.69 32.48
N ASN A 765 -18.18 -15.66 33.63
CA ASN A 765 -17.94 -16.57 34.74
C ASN A 765 -18.37 -18.04 34.50
N GLN A 766 -19.03 -18.33 33.38
CA GLN A 766 -19.45 -19.68 32.96
C GLN A 766 -18.62 -20.21 31.78
N ARG A 767 -17.67 -19.45 31.29
CA ARG A 767 -16.75 -19.91 30.26
C ARG A 767 -15.73 -20.87 30.90
N ILE A 768 -15.42 -21.94 30.16
CA ILE A 768 -14.35 -22.84 30.59
C ILE A 768 -13.04 -22.06 30.41
N SER A 769 -12.39 -21.73 31.53
CA SER A 769 -11.05 -21.16 31.50
C SER A 769 -10.10 -22.15 30.83
N ARG A 770 -9.57 -21.80 29.69
CA ARG A 770 -8.52 -22.55 29.00
C ARG A 770 -7.15 -22.02 29.34
#